data_19ac65ecf3dc9895e5de6191e89ee746
#
_entry.id   19ac65ecf3dc9895e5de6191e89ee746
#
_cell.length_a   1.000
_cell.length_b   1.000
_cell.length_c   1.000
_cell.angle_alpha   90.00
_cell.angle_beta   90.00
_cell.angle_gamma   90.00
#
_symmetry.space_group_name_H-M   'P 1'
#
loop_
_entity.id
_entity.type
_entity.pdbx_description
1 polymer ?
#
loop_
_entity_poly.entity_id
_entity_poly.type
_entity_poly.pdbx_seq_one_letter_code
_entity_poly.pdbx_strand_id
1 'polypeptide(L)'
;MRSTTWFAVLSLALLPACLFGQGKQNAALISVDASHPGAAISPSMFGIFFEDINFGADGGLYPELVKNRSFEFQEPLTGWHEVMGFSAKGLDSPKGELGVHSEDPLNPTNPHYLRVRVYEPGYAFWNTGFRGIGVQSDAEYRFSAYVRSAGPKAIRATLTDESGHVLGSGKLEGFDEHWKRYETVIRMTATTQHARLNLIVDEKGHLDLDMVSLFPVDTWKHRENGLRKDLVQLLSDLHPGFLRFPGGCIVEGRLLATRYRWKTTLGDIAERRTIINRWNDEFDFRPAPDYFQSFGLGFYEYFQLAEDIGAKPLPILNCGMACQFNSSETAALDQLDEYVRDALDLIEFANGAVTSPWGKLRAQMGHPEPFHLTMIGVGNEQWGTRYVERYKVFAAALKSQHPEIQLVAALGPFPSGEPFDSMWSTWRQLHADIVDEHYYMSPEWFLTNTGRYDHYDRSGPKVFAGEYAAQSVAVTSSENRNNWKTAISEAAFMTGLERNGDVVQMASYAPLLAHADAWQWKPDAIWFDNLRSFGTTDYYVQKVFASNTGTRIVPVTAPADGGLYTSAVLDERTHELILKAINYSPTMRAADIRLNGISPSGRAKVTTLASADLNAENSFDHPTAVAPESSTLDVRSGTVSVELHPYSVTIYRIPAQ
;
A
#
# COMPACT_ATOMS: atom_id res chain seq x y z
N MET A 1 86.03 -9.48 11.53
CA MET A 1 86.98 -8.70 10.67
C MET A 1 86.26 -8.16 9.47
N ARG A 2 86.44 -6.86 9.25
CA ARG A 2 86.01 -5.99 8.15
C ARG A 2 84.56 -5.47 8.22
N SER A 3 84.49 -4.31 8.76
CA SER A 3 83.45 -3.26 8.63
C SER A 3 83.35 -2.75 7.19
N THR A 4 82.14 -2.50 6.72
CA THR A 4 81.92 -1.63 5.53
C THR A 4 80.76 -0.68 5.85
N THR A 5 81.12 0.58 6.03
CA THR A 5 80.25 1.76 6.23
C THR A 5 79.63 2.14 4.91
N TRP A 6 78.30 2.30 4.84
CA TRP A 6 77.61 2.94 3.72
C TRP A 6 77.06 4.29 4.15
N PHE A 7 77.48 5.35 3.45
CA PHE A 7 76.95 6.70 3.55
C PHE A 7 75.55 6.80 2.89
N ALA A 8 74.58 7.23 3.63
CA ALA A 8 73.26 7.60 3.08
C ALA A 8 73.29 9.06 2.63
N VAL A 9 73.13 9.29 1.34
CA VAL A 9 72.90 10.61 0.75
C VAL A 9 71.42 10.92 0.81
N LEU A 10 71.05 11.96 1.59
CA LEU A 10 69.67 12.46 1.70
C LEU A 10 69.44 13.41 0.51
N SER A 11 68.70 12.94 -0.50
CA SER A 11 68.20 13.81 -1.58
C SER A 11 66.85 14.41 -1.17
N LEU A 12 66.83 15.71 -0.86
CA LEU A 12 65.65 16.49 -0.62
C LEU A 12 64.94 16.74 -1.96
N ALA A 13 63.86 15.98 -2.28
CA ALA A 13 63.01 16.26 -3.41
C ALA A 13 61.97 17.32 -3.00
N LEU A 14 62.11 18.54 -3.50
CA LEU A 14 61.10 19.60 -3.48
C LEU A 14 59.98 19.18 -4.44
N LEU A 15 58.84 18.71 -3.88
CA LEU A 15 57.58 18.59 -4.61
C LEU A 15 56.96 19.99 -4.78
N PRO A 16 56.57 20.39 -5.99
CA PRO A 16 55.80 21.59 -6.17
C PRO A 16 54.38 21.34 -5.61
N ALA A 17 53.97 22.16 -4.64
CA ALA A 17 52.59 22.21 -4.21
C ALA A 17 51.75 22.77 -5.37
N CYS A 18 51.11 21.88 -6.12
CA CYS A 18 50.01 22.26 -7.00
C CYS A 18 48.86 22.75 -6.12
N LEU A 19 48.77 24.03 -5.92
CA LEU A 19 47.53 24.69 -5.51
C LEU A 19 46.52 24.47 -6.63
N PHE A 20 45.70 23.40 -6.49
CA PHE A 20 44.44 23.34 -7.21
C PHE A 20 43.57 24.50 -6.71
N GLY A 21 43.58 25.60 -7.45
CA GLY A 21 42.58 26.64 -7.32
C GLY A 21 41.22 25.97 -7.52
N GLN A 22 40.41 25.81 -6.44
CA GLN A 22 38.98 25.59 -6.57
C GLN A 22 38.42 26.77 -7.35
N GLY A 23 38.26 26.60 -8.66
CA GLY A 23 37.46 27.51 -9.45
C GLY A 23 36.10 27.61 -8.76
N LYS A 24 35.68 28.82 -8.38
CA LYS A 24 34.31 29.07 -7.91
C LYS A 24 33.40 28.52 -9.04
N GLN A 25 32.81 27.35 -8.83
CA GLN A 25 31.68 26.92 -9.67
C GLN A 25 30.64 28.03 -9.55
N ASN A 26 30.27 28.62 -10.69
CA ASN A 26 29.20 29.61 -10.71
C ASN A 26 27.95 28.95 -10.12
N ALA A 27 27.31 29.60 -9.14
CA ALA A 27 26.09 29.13 -8.53
C ALA A 27 25.01 28.87 -9.61
N ALA A 28 24.33 27.74 -9.54
CA ALA A 28 23.23 27.45 -10.46
C ALA A 28 22.08 28.44 -10.21
N LEU A 29 21.60 29.11 -11.25
CA LEU A 29 20.46 30.01 -11.12
C LEU A 29 19.15 29.25 -11.22
N ILE A 30 18.38 29.24 -10.14
CA ILE A 30 16.98 28.74 -10.11
C ILE A 30 16.08 29.99 -10.10
N SER A 31 15.37 30.23 -11.19
CA SER A 31 14.45 31.39 -11.30
C SER A 31 13.02 30.94 -11.18
N VAL A 32 12.32 31.47 -10.17
CA VAL A 32 10.90 31.17 -9.88
C VAL A 32 10.08 32.41 -10.22
N ASP A 33 9.07 32.27 -11.09
CA ASP A 33 8.20 33.38 -11.49
C ASP A 33 6.78 33.23 -10.89
N ALA A 34 6.60 33.75 -9.71
CA ALA A 34 5.31 33.78 -9.03
C ALA A 34 4.42 34.97 -9.46
N SER A 35 4.91 35.86 -10.36
CA SER A 35 4.07 36.93 -10.92
C SER A 35 3.04 36.41 -11.92
N HIS A 36 3.25 35.20 -12.46
CA HIS A 36 2.38 34.54 -13.42
C HIS A 36 2.07 33.10 -13.00
N PRO A 37 1.30 32.90 -11.89
CA PRO A 37 0.91 31.56 -11.48
C PRO A 37 0.14 30.83 -12.60
N GLY A 38 0.50 29.58 -12.85
CA GLY A 38 -0.12 28.73 -13.83
C GLY A 38 -1.47 28.14 -13.41
N ALA A 39 -1.78 26.97 -13.91
CA ALA A 39 -3.04 26.27 -13.62
C ALA A 39 -3.15 25.84 -12.14
N ALA A 40 -4.38 25.58 -11.71
CA ALA A 40 -4.65 24.98 -10.42
C ALA A 40 -4.13 23.54 -10.38
N ILE A 41 -3.63 23.12 -9.24
CA ILE A 41 -3.22 21.74 -8.97
C ILE A 41 -4.38 20.99 -8.32
N SER A 42 -4.59 19.76 -8.74
CA SER A 42 -5.55 18.87 -8.09
C SER A 42 -5.18 18.67 -6.61
N PRO A 43 -6.10 18.86 -5.66
CA PRO A 43 -5.85 18.49 -4.26
C PRO A 43 -5.65 16.99 -4.07
N SER A 44 -5.98 16.18 -5.08
CA SER A 44 -5.77 14.74 -5.14
C SER A 44 -4.54 14.36 -5.96
N MET A 45 -3.56 15.26 -6.14
CA MET A 45 -2.40 15.01 -7.00
C MET A 45 -1.56 13.83 -6.53
N PHE A 46 -1.30 13.71 -5.24
CA PHE A 46 -0.54 12.60 -4.67
C PHE A 46 -1.44 11.77 -3.75
N GLY A 47 -1.51 10.49 -4.02
CA GLY A 47 -2.32 9.56 -3.25
C GLY A 47 -1.60 8.25 -3.01
N ILE A 48 -2.35 7.25 -2.60
CA ILE A 48 -1.84 5.90 -2.33
C ILE A 48 -2.62 4.85 -3.11
N PHE A 49 -1.91 3.79 -3.47
CA PHE A 49 -2.43 2.61 -4.14
C PHE A 49 -2.31 1.40 -3.21
N PHE A 50 -3.42 0.76 -2.87
CA PHE A 50 -3.40 -0.48 -2.10
C PHE A 50 -3.77 -1.67 -2.99
N GLU A 51 -2.96 -2.70 -2.93
CA GLU A 51 -3.24 -4.03 -3.45
C GLU A 51 -2.77 -5.09 -2.46
N ASP A 52 -3.53 -6.17 -2.30
CA ASP A 52 -3.13 -7.30 -1.47
C ASP A 52 -2.24 -8.26 -2.27
N ILE A 53 -0.98 -7.85 -2.52
CA ILE A 53 0.03 -8.59 -3.29
C ILE A 53 1.11 -9.24 -2.41
N ASN A 54 1.43 -8.65 -1.27
CA ASN A 54 2.52 -9.03 -0.38
C ASN A 54 2.02 -9.35 1.03
N PHE A 55 0.87 -10.03 1.14
CA PHE A 55 0.15 -10.26 2.40
C PHE A 55 -0.18 -8.96 3.13
N GLY A 56 -0.56 -7.92 2.36
CA GLY A 56 -0.86 -6.61 2.90
C GLY A 56 -2.20 -6.51 3.63
N ALA A 57 -3.18 -7.40 3.32
CA ALA A 57 -4.50 -7.41 3.95
C ALA A 57 -4.55 -8.30 5.20
N ASP A 58 -4.91 -9.58 5.06
CA ASP A 58 -5.04 -10.50 6.20
C ASP A 58 -3.68 -10.74 6.89
N GLY A 59 -3.63 -10.53 8.22
CA GLY A 59 -2.38 -10.56 8.98
C GLY A 59 -1.48 -9.32 8.81
N GLY A 60 -1.89 -8.38 7.95
CA GLY A 60 -1.25 -7.10 7.69
C GLY A 60 -2.11 -5.94 8.16
N LEU A 61 -2.61 -5.12 7.22
CA LEU A 61 -3.45 -3.96 7.51
C LEU A 61 -4.74 -4.34 8.25
N TYR A 62 -5.32 -5.50 7.94
CA TYR A 62 -6.37 -6.14 8.72
C TYR A 62 -5.71 -7.16 9.66
N PRO A 63 -5.53 -6.84 10.95
CA PRO A 63 -4.69 -7.59 11.87
C PRO A 63 -5.37 -8.82 12.47
N GLU A 64 -6.03 -9.64 11.63
CA GLU A 64 -6.44 -10.99 12.02
C GLU A 64 -5.20 -11.85 12.20
N LEU A 65 -5.04 -12.47 13.37
CA LEU A 65 -3.85 -13.24 13.71
C LEU A 65 -4.03 -14.75 13.49
N VAL A 66 -5.25 -15.23 13.30
CA VAL A 66 -5.55 -16.64 13.02
C VAL A 66 -5.62 -16.85 11.51
N LYS A 67 -4.71 -17.65 10.98
CA LYS A 67 -4.73 -18.06 9.58
C LYS A 67 -5.81 -19.10 9.33
N ASN A 68 -6.52 -18.95 8.20
CA ASN A 68 -7.58 -19.87 7.81
C ASN A 68 -8.65 -20.05 8.91
N ARG A 69 -9.17 -18.93 9.40
CA ARG A 69 -10.10 -18.87 10.54
C ARG A 69 -11.44 -19.55 10.29
N SER A 70 -11.82 -19.74 9.01
CA SER A 70 -13.09 -20.32 8.56
C SER A 70 -12.92 -21.64 7.80
N PHE A 71 -11.72 -22.21 7.75
CA PHE A 71 -11.41 -23.52 7.15
C PHE A 71 -11.74 -23.64 5.65
N GLU A 72 -11.77 -22.51 4.93
CA GLU A 72 -12.15 -22.42 3.50
C GLU A 72 -10.95 -22.53 2.54
N PHE A 73 -9.73 -22.74 3.03
CA PHE A 73 -8.57 -22.90 2.16
C PHE A 73 -8.64 -24.25 1.43
N GLN A 74 -7.97 -24.32 0.27
CA GLN A 74 -7.93 -25.54 -0.54
C GLN A 74 -7.44 -26.75 0.26
N GLU A 75 -6.40 -26.55 1.10
CA GLU A 75 -6.01 -27.50 2.14
C GLU A 75 -6.67 -27.04 3.45
N PRO A 76 -7.79 -27.67 3.86
CA PRO A 76 -8.67 -27.09 4.88
C PRO A 76 -8.04 -26.87 6.25
N LEU A 77 -6.98 -27.60 6.60
CA LEU A 77 -6.24 -27.44 7.85
C LEU A 77 -4.98 -26.58 7.71
N THR A 78 -4.78 -25.86 6.58
CA THR A 78 -3.64 -24.94 6.45
C THR A 78 -3.58 -23.96 7.62
N GLY A 79 -2.42 -23.88 8.27
CA GLY A 79 -2.21 -23.08 9.48
C GLY A 79 -2.60 -23.76 10.78
N TRP A 80 -3.35 -24.87 10.75
CA TRP A 80 -3.78 -25.65 11.89
C TRP A 80 -2.98 -26.94 12.04
N HIS A 81 -2.62 -27.29 13.27
CA HIS A 81 -1.79 -28.45 13.60
C HIS A 81 -2.31 -29.15 14.84
N GLU A 82 -2.32 -30.48 14.82
CA GLU A 82 -2.60 -31.28 16.00
C GLU A 82 -1.36 -31.41 16.89
N VAL A 83 -1.53 -31.28 18.17
CA VAL A 83 -0.52 -31.75 19.12
C VAL A 83 -0.60 -33.27 19.17
N MET A 84 0.40 -33.95 18.64
CA MET A 84 0.53 -35.40 18.74
C MET A 84 0.65 -35.80 20.23
N GLY A 85 -0.49 -35.91 20.89
CA GLY A 85 -0.59 -36.33 22.27
C GLY A 85 -0.67 -37.85 22.36
N PHE A 86 0.28 -38.51 23.04
CA PHE A 86 0.15 -39.91 23.37
C PHE A 86 -0.89 -40.07 24.47
N SER A 87 -1.86 -40.95 24.25
CA SER A 87 -2.78 -41.34 25.31
C SER A 87 -2.06 -42.20 26.34
N ALA A 88 -2.62 -42.30 27.55
CA ALA A 88 -2.11 -43.22 28.57
C ALA A 88 -2.16 -44.71 28.13
N LYS A 89 -2.79 -44.98 26.96
CA LYS A 89 -2.95 -46.33 26.37
C LYS A 89 -1.88 -46.67 25.33
N GLY A 90 -0.97 -45.74 25.01
CA GLY A 90 0.16 -45.96 24.09
C GLY A 90 0.14 -45.12 22.81
N LEU A 91 1.13 -45.33 21.96
CA LEU A 91 1.37 -44.58 20.72
C LEU A 91 0.24 -44.63 19.68
N ASP A 92 -0.61 -45.69 19.71
CA ASP A 92 -1.65 -45.93 18.72
C ASP A 92 -3.04 -45.40 19.13
N SER A 93 -3.14 -44.62 20.20
CA SER A 93 -4.38 -44.09 20.71
C SER A 93 -4.35 -42.58 20.79
N PRO A 94 -4.71 -41.84 19.74
CA PRO A 94 -4.73 -40.37 19.77
C PRO A 94 -5.75 -39.88 20.83
N LYS A 95 -5.45 -38.74 21.46
CA LYS A 95 -6.36 -38.11 22.43
C LYS A 95 -7.60 -37.50 21.79
N GLY A 96 -7.59 -37.30 20.48
CA GLY A 96 -8.67 -36.73 19.69
C GLY A 96 -8.31 -36.69 18.21
N GLU A 97 -9.15 -36.07 17.42
CA GLU A 97 -8.94 -35.83 15.98
C GLU A 97 -9.60 -34.52 15.53
N LEU A 98 -9.05 -33.92 14.47
CA LEU A 98 -9.63 -32.79 13.76
C LEU A 98 -10.21 -33.25 12.42
N GLY A 99 -11.39 -32.75 12.07
CA GLY A 99 -12.00 -32.98 10.76
C GLY A 99 -12.72 -31.73 10.28
N VAL A 100 -12.54 -31.38 9.00
CA VAL A 100 -13.31 -30.30 8.39
C VAL A 100 -14.61 -30.87 7.81
N HIS A 101 -15.71 -30.24 8.11
CA HIS A 101 -17.06 -30.63 7.77
C HIS A 101 -17.82 -29.45 7.14
N SER A 102 -18.96 -29.76 6.45
CA SER A 102 -19.81 -28.76 5.80
C SER A 102 -21.31 -29.03 5.97
N GLU A 103 -21.68 -30.05 6.78
CA GLU A 103 -23.08 -30.37 7.07
C GLU A 103 -23.62 -29.42 8.14
N ASP A 104 -24.74 -28.74 7.87
CA ASP A 104 -25.37 -27.79 8.78
C ASP A 104 -24.35 -26.69 9.23
N PRO A 105 -23.77 -25.92 8.29
CA PRO A 105 -22.74 -24.95 8.56
C PRO A 105 -23.26 -23.74 9.33
N LEU A 106 -22.34 -22.90 9.84
CA LEU A 106 -22.65 -21.58 10.40
C LEU A 106 -23.39 -20.71 9.37
N ASN A 107 -22.89 -20.71 8.13
CA ASN A 107 -23.53 -20.04 7.00
C ASN A 107 -23.20 -20.75 5.67
N PRO A 108 -24.04 -20.60 4.62
CA PRO A 108 -23.84 -21.30 3.36
C PRO A 108 -22.75 -20.70 2.47
N THR A 109 -22.29 -19.47 2.75
CA THR A 109 -21.28 -18.77 1.94
C THR A 109 -19.89 -19.32 2.20
N ASN A 110 -19.58 -19.56 3.49
CA ASN A 110 -18.38 -20.23 3.98
C ASN A 110 -18.84 -21.50 4.73
N PRO A 111 -19.08 -22.62 4.02
CA PRO A 111 -19.77 -23.76 4.62
C PRO A 111 -18.88 -24.68 5.46
N HIS A 112 -17.57 -24.49 5.43
CA HIS A 112 -16.67 -25.33 6.17
C HIS A 112 -16.54 -24.91 7.62
N TYR A 113 -16.41 -25.90 8.52
CA TYR A 113 -16.13 -25.70 9.93
C TYR A 113 -15.26 -26.83 10.46
N LEU A 114 -14.53 -26.60 11.55
CA LEU A 114 -13.70 -27.60 12.20
C LEU A 114 -14.51 -28.39 13.23
N ARG A 115 -14.60 -29.70 13.09
CA ARG A 115 -15.09 -30.60 14.12
C ARG A 115 -13.92 -31.16 14.92
N VAL A 116 -13.95 -30.92 16.22
CA VAL A 116 -12.97 -31.44 17.19
C VAL A 116 -13.59 -32.59 17.95
N ARG A 117 -13.06 -33.79 17.78
CA ARG A 117 -13.48 -34.97 18.55
C ARG A 117 -12.46 -35.26 19.63
N VAL A 118 -12.89 -35.36 20.88
CA VAL A 118 -12.06 -35.54 22.06
C VAL A 118 -12.32 -36.92 22.68
N TYR A 119 -11.34 -37.78 22.60
CA TYR A 119 -11.38 -39.13 23.17
C TYR A 119 -10.86 -39.17 24.60
N GLU A 120 -9.87 -38.30 24.93
CA GLU A 120 -9.32 -38.13 26.27
C GLU A 120 -9.13 -36.62 26.59
N PRO A 121 -9.38 -36.19 27.84
CA PRO A 121 -9.16 -34.82 28.27
C PRO A 121 -7.75 -34.30 27.96
N GLY A 122 -7.65 -33.00 27.65
CA GLY A 122 -6.41 -32.35 27.32
C GLY A 122 -5.99 -32.57 25.85
N TYR A 123 -6.95 -32.83 24.95
CA TYR A 123 -6.65 -32.78 23.52
C TYR A 123 -6.37 -31.35 23.11
N ALA A 124 -5.29 -31.13 22.35
CA ALA A 124 -4.82 -29.82 21.97
C ALA A 124 -4.49 -29.74 20.47
N PHE A 125 -4.74 -28.60 19.90
CA PHE A 125 -4.36 -28.20 18.54
C PHE A 125 -4.00 -26.72 18.52
N TRP A 126 -3.29 -26.26 17.50
CA TRP A 126 -2.76 -24.91 17.49
C TRP A 126 -2.73 -24.29 16.09
N ASN A 127 -2.68 -22.93 16.05
CA ASN A 127 -2.59 -22.16 14.82
C ASN A 127 -1.27 -21.38 14.80
N THR A 128 -0.63 -21.32 13.59
CA THR A 128 0.65 -20.65 13.37
C THR A 128 0.51 -19.17 13.06
N GLY A 129 -0.69 -18.68 12.80
CA GLY A 129 -0.90 -17.33 12.27
C GLY A 129 -0.31 -17.12 10.87
N PHE A 130 -0.10 -15.86 10.54
CA PHE A 130 0.53 -15.41 9.29
C PHE A 130 2.05 -15.20 9.50
N ARG A 131 2.84 -16.27 9.32
CA ARG A 131 4.31 -16.28 9.60
C ARG A 131 4.67 -16.09 11.07
N GLY A 132 3.84 -16.60 11.98
CA GLY A 132 3.87 -16.37 13.42
C GLY A 132 2.71 -15.47 13.86
N ILE A 133 2.48 -15.44 15.16
CA ILE A 133 1.53 -14.52 15.81
C ILE A 133 2.32 -13.47 16.57
N GLY A 134 2.24 -12.20 16.16
CA GLY A 134 2.87 -11.11 16.87
C GLY A 134 2.07 -10.70 18.10
N VAL A 135 2.69 -10.74 19.29
CA VAL A 135 2.07 -10.27 20.53
C VAL A 135 3.03 -9.37 21.31
N GLN A 136 2.49 -8.37 22.00
CA GLN A 136 3.25 -7.40 22.81
C GLN A 136 2.92 -7.56 24.30
N SER A 137 3.94 -7.41 25.14
CA SER A 137 3.75 -7.37 26.60
C SER A 137 2.73 -6.30 26.99
N ASP A 138 1.89 -6.63 27.93
CA ASP A 138 0.80 -5.78 28.45
C ASP A 138 -0.34 -5.46 27.46
N ALA A 139 -0.23 -5.85 26.18
CA ALA A 139 -1.31 -5.70 25.22
C ALA A 139 -2.41 -6.74 25.42
N GLU A 140 -3.60 -6.38 25.00
CA GLU A 140 -4.80 -7.21 25.08
C GLU A 140 -5.23 -7.66 23.67
N TYR A 141 -5.61 -8.94 23.59
CA TYR A 141 -6.08 -9.57 22.38
C TYR A 141 -7.45 -10.21 22.62
N ARG A 142 -8.40 -9.93 21.76
CA ARG A 142 -9.72 -10.57 21.77
C ARG A 142 -9.62 -11.90 21.03
N PHE A 143 -9.81 -12.99 21.76
CA PHE A 143 -10.01 -14.32 21.17
C PHE A 143 -11.50 -14.60 21.07
N SER A 144 -11.99 -14.99 19.90
CA SER A 144 -13.38 -15.36 19.66
C SER A 144 -13.49 -16.53 18.71
N ALA A 145 -14.61 -17.25 18.81
CA ALA A 145 -15.01 -18.28 17.84
C ALA A 145 -16.52 -18.45 17.85
N TYR A 146 -17.07 -18.87 16.73
CA TYR A 146 -18.39 -19.50 16.72
C TYR A 146 -18.24 -20.95 17.13
N VAL A 147 -19.03 -21.38 18.10
CA VAL A 147 -18.98 -22.74 18.66
C VAL A 147 -20.37 -23.29 18.81
N ARG A 148 -20.54 -24.59 18.50
CA ARG A 148 -21.67 -25.40 18.95
C ARG A 148 -21.16 -26.72 19.52
N SER A 149 -21.79 -27.24 20.57
CA SER A 149 -21.36 -28.48 21.23
C SER A 149 -22.48 -29.19 21.96
N ALA A 150 -22.62 -30.49 21.69
CA ALA A 150 -23.44 -31.41 22.48
C ALA A 150 -22.64 -32.08 23.63
N GLY A 151 -21.32 -31.88 23.69
CA GLY A 151 -20.41 -32.47 24.65
C GLY A 151 -19.61 -31.43 25.45
N PRO A 152 -18.35 -31.13 25.08
CA PRO A 152 -17.51 -30.19 25.80
C PRO A 152 -18.17 -28.82 25.98
N LYS A 153 -18.04 -28.24 27.17
CA LYS A 153 -18.66 -26.95 27.52
C LYS A 153 -17.66 -25.79 27.54
N ALA A 154 -16.39 -26.08 27.31
CA ALA A 154 -15.36 -25.06 27.32
C ALA A 154 -14.15 -25.41 26.43
N ILE A 155 -13.48 -24.36 25.95
CA ILE A 155 -12.16 -24.40 25.32
C ILE A 155 -11.25 -23.45 26.08
N ARG A 156 -10.04 -23.89 26.42
CA ARG A 156 -8.97 -23.05 26.93
C ARG A 156 -8.05 -22.65 25.80
N ALA A 157 -7.86 -21.34 25.63
CA ALA A 157 -6.93 -20.75 24.67
C ALA A 157 -5.66 -20.29 25.39
N THR A 158 -4.48 -20.65 24.88
CA THR A 158 -3.21 -20.17 25.40
C THR A 158 -2.33 -19.69 24.27
N LEU A 159 -1.69 -18.56 24.46
CA LEU A 159 -0.62 -18.09 23.58
C LEU A 159 0.71 -18.50 24.18
N THR A 160 1.55 -19.19 23.40
CA THR A 160 2.88 -19.65 23.84
C THR A 160 3.95 -19.11 22.91
N ASP A 161 5.16 -18.94 23.43
CA ASP A 161 6.36 -18.76 22.61
C ASP A 161 6.78 -20.07 21.93
N GLU A 162 7.83 -20.02 21.13
CA GLU A 162 8.40 -21.20 20.45
C GLU A 162 8.93 -22.28 21.41
N SER A 163 9.28 -21.89 22.66
CA SER A 163 9.73 -22.81 23.72
C SER A 163 8.57 -23.44 24.49
N GLY A 164 7.33 -23.01 24.22
CA GLY A 164 6.12 -23.49 24.88
C GLY A 164 5.79 -22.78 26.19
N HIS A 165 6.47 -21.68 26.56
CA HIS A 165 6.09 -20.87 27.71
C HIS A 165 4.78 -20.13 27.44
N VAL A 166 3.86 -20.18 28.40
CA VAL A 166 2.57 -19.48 28.28
C VAL A 166 2.76 -17.98 28.47
N LEU A 167 2.39 -17.21 27.46
CA LEU A 167 2.44 -15.75 27.43
C LEU A 167 1.11 -15.10 27.83
N GLY A 168 0.02 -15.83 27.69
CA GLY A 168 -1.32 -15.39 28.04
C GLY A 168 -2.33 -16.52 27.89
N SER A 169 -3.46 -16.43 28.58
CA SER A 169 -4.50 -17.45 28.52
C SER A 169 -5.90 -16.86 28.69
N GLY A 170 -6.87 -17.51 28.07
CA GLY A 170 -8.29 -17.21 28.18
C GLY A 170 -9.13 -18.46 28.05
N LYS A 171 -10.43 -18.34 28.26
CA LYS A 171 -11.38 -19.47 28.20
C LYS A 171 -12.66 -19.01 27.50
N LEU A 172 -13.14 -19.82 26.56
CA LEU A 172 -14.51 -19.75 26.07
C LEU A 172 -15.31 -20.85 26.78
N GLU A 173 -16.50 -20.52 27.26
CA GLU A 173 -17.31 -21.48 28.01
C GLU A 173 -18.81 -21.26 27.89
N GLY A 174 -19.60 -22.26 28.28
CA GLY A 174 -21.05 -22.22 28.25
C GLY A 174 -21.65 -22.63 26.90
N PHE A 175 -20.96 -23.48 26.15
CA PHE A 175 -21.40 -23.95 24.82
C PHE A 175 -22.70 -24.75 24.90
N ASP A 176 -23.52 -24.60 23.87
CA ASP A 176 -24.73 -25.41 23.64
C ASP A 176 -24.77 -25.98 22.19
N GLU A 177 -25.84 -26.62 21.81
CA GLU A 177 -26.00 -27.30 20.51
C GLU A 177 -26.22 -26.36 19.33
N HIS A 178 -26.27 -25.03 19.57
CA HIS A 178 -26.51 -24.03 18.52
C HIS A 178 -25.23 -23.23 18.27
N TRP A 179 -25.03 -22.82 17.02
CA TRP A 179 -23.98 -21.90 16.66
C TRP A 179 -24.14 -20.56 17.41
N LYS A 180 -23.15 -20.21 18.22
CA LYS A 180 -23.07 -18.93 18.92
C LYS A 180 -21.64 -18.43 18.93
N ARG A 181 -21.47 -17.11 18.87
CA ARG A 181 -20.17 -16.47 19.05
C ARG A 181 -19.86 -16.36 20.53
N TYR A 182 -18.68 -16.85 20.91
CA TYR A 182 -18.11 -16.71 22.25
C TYR A 182 -16.82 -15.92 22.15
N GLU A 183 -16.49 -15.15 23.19
CA GLU A 183 -15.29 -14.35 23.20
C GLU A 183 -14.68 -14.21 24.60
N THR A 184 -13.37 -13.94 24.64
CA THR A 184 -12.61 -13.61 25.84
C THR A 184 -11.46 -12.68 25.48
N VAL A 185 -10.96 -11.90 26.44
CA VAL A 185 -9.78 -11.05 26.27
C VAL A 185 -8.59 -11.72 26.94
N ILE A 186 -7.47 -11.80 26.22
CA ILE A 186 -6.22 -12.38 26.69
C ILE A 186 -5.19 -11.26 26.80
N ARG A 187 -4.65 -11.03 28.00
CA ARG A 187 -3.55 -10.09 28.23
C ARG A 187 -2.23 -10.81 28.17
N MET A 188 -1.26 -10.22 27.45
CA MET A 188 0.07 -10.79 27.27
C MET A 188 1.04 -10.39 28.37
N THR A 189 1.96 -11.29 28.71
CA THR A 189 3.02 -11.07 29.70
C THR A 189 4.40 -10.86 29.09
N ALA A 190 4.55 -11.08 27.77
CA ALA A 190 5.81 -10.89 27.06
C ALA A 190 5.56 -10.54 25.59
N THR A 191 6.61 -10.05 24.92
CA THR A 191 6.61 -9.70 23.50
C THR A 191 7.31 -10.78 22.67
N THR A 192 6.68 -11.23 21.58
CA THR A 192 7.29 -12.08 20.56
C THR A 192 6.59 -11.91 19.22
N GLN A 193 7.32 -12.13 18.12
CA GLN A 193 6.76 -12.15 16.75
C GLN A 193 6.20 -13.52 16.36
N HIS A 194 6.54 -14.59 17.10
CA HIS A 194 6.30 -15.98 16.72
C HIS A 194 5.54 -16.77 17.80
N ALA A 195 4.53 -16.14 18.42
CA ALA A 195 3.63 -16.88 19.29
C ALA A 195 2.78 -17.89 18.49
N ARG A 196 2.21 -18.87 19.20
CA ARG A 196 1.25 -19.86 18.71
C ARG A 196 -0.01 -19.79 19.55
N LEU A 197 -1.16 -19.84 18.89
CA LEU A 197 -2.45 -19.98 19.58
C LEU A 197 -2.76 -21.46 19.76
N ASN A 198 -2.72 -21.95 21.00
CA ASN A 198 -3.10 -23.31 21.32
C ASN A 198 -4.53 -23.35 21.89
N LEU A 199 -5.35 -24.25 21.35
CA LEU A 199 -6.69 -24.54 21.82
C LEU A 199 -6.72 -25.91 22.48
N ILE A 200 -7.23 -25.98 23.72
CA ILE A 200 -7.18 -27.18 24.56
C ILE A 200 -8.58 -27.50 25.04
N VAL A 201 -9.03 -28.75 24.83
CA VAL A 201 -10.34 -29.24 25.23
C VAL A 201 -10.16 -30.32 26.31
N ASP A 202 -10.68 -30.05 27.51
CA ASP A 202 -10.49 -30.89 28.70
C ASP A 202 -11.68 -31.82 28.97
N GLU A 203 -12.69 -31.84 28.08
CA GLU A 203 -13.89 -32.68 28.20
C GLU A 203 -14.05 -33.60 26.98
N LYS A 204 -14.51 -34.84 27.20
CA LYS A 204 -14.77 -35.80 26.13
C LYS A 204 -16.02 -35.43 25.32
N GLY A 205 -16.04 -35.82 24.06
CA GLY A 205 -17.15 -35.58 23.14
C GLY A 205 -16.71 -34.90 21.87
N HIS A 206 -17.59 -34.15 21.24
CA HIS A 206 -17.26 -33.35 20.07
C HIS A 206 -17.83 -31.93 20.20
N LEU A 207 -17.15 -31.01 19.57
CA LEU A 207 -17.61 -29.64 19.34
C LEU A 207 -17.23 -29.19 17.93
N ASP A 208 -17.97 -28.26 17.39
CA ASP A 208 -17.72 -27.65 16.10
C ASP A 208 -17.29 -26.19 16.31
N LEU A 209 -16.28 -25.77 15.54
CA LEU A 209 -15.68 -24.43 15.57
C LEU A 209 -15.71 -23.80 14.19
N ASP A 210 -16.04 -22.53 14.12
CA ASP A 210 -15.91 -21.71 12.91
C ASP A 210 -15.52 -20.28 13.27
N MET A 211 -15.01 -19.53 12.29
CA MET A 211 -14.60 -18.12 12.44
C MET A 211 -13.73 -17.89 13.69
N VAL A 212 -12.74 -18.74 13.87
CA VAL A 212 -11.79 -18.64 14.98
C VAL A 212 -10.90 -17.43 14.76
N SER A 213 -10.92 -16.48 15.66
CA SER A 213 -10.26 -15.18 15.52
C SER A 213 -9.44 -14.81 16.75
N LEU A 214 -8.27 -14.23 16.53
CA LEU A 214 -7.47 -13.56 17.55
C LEU A 214 -7.10 -12.17 17.03
N PHE A 215 -7.57 -11.14 17.69
CA PHE A 215 -7.51 -9.78 17.17
C PHE A 215 -6.97 -8.80 18.24
N PRO A 216 -6.05 -7.86 17.91
CA PRO A 216 -5.62 -6.85 18.89
C PRO A 216 -6.80 -5.96 19.29
N VAL A 217 -6.88 -5.61 20.57
CA VAL A 217 -7.89 -4.67 21.08
C VAL A 217 -7.53 -3.22 20.70
N ASP A 218 -6.24 -2.87 20.70
CA ASP A 218 -5.76 -1.55 20.29
C ASP A 218 -5.60 -1.48 18.75
N THR A 219 -6.68 -1.14 18.07
CA THR A 219 -6.74 -0.90 16.63
C THR A 219 -6.80 0.59 16.31
N TRP A 220 -6.73 0.95 15.04
CA TRP A 220 -6.93 2.33 14.58
C TRP A 220 -8.31 2.86 15.02
N LYS A 221 -8.31 4.02 15.68
CA LYS A 221 -9.51 4.64 16.30
C LYS A 221 -10.26 3.72 17.27
N HIS A 222 -9.60 2.70 17.81
CA HIS A 222 -10.18 1.72 18.74
C HIS A 222 -11.44 1.01 18.23
N ARG A 223 -11.54 0.83 16.90
CA ARG A 223 -12.66 0.10 16.32
C ARG A 223 -12.55 -1.39 16.58
N GLU A 224 -13.65 -2.02 16.90
CA GLU A 224 -13.72 -3.49 16.92
C GLU A 224 -13.45 -4.03 15.49
N ASN A 225 -12.56 -5.01 15.37
CA ASN A 225 -12.05 -5.52 14.09
C ASN A 225 -11.49 -4.41 13.17
N GLY A 226 -10.97 -3.33 13.77
CA GLY A 226 -10.37 -2.20 13.06
C GLY A 226 -8.99 -2.52 12.51
N LEU A 227 -8.41 -1.57 11.80
CA LEU A 227 -7.14 -1.75 11.10
C LEU A 227 -5.93 -1.62 12.04
N ARG A 228 -4.80 -2.18 11.61
CA ARG A 228 -3.53 -2.16 12.33
C ARG A 228 -2.99 -0.73 12.45
N LYS A 229 -2.83 -0.29 13.69
CA LYS A 229 -2.62 1.12 14.06
C LYS A 229 -1.33 1.72 13.49
N ASP A 230 -0.20 1.02 13.59
CA ASP A 230 1.09 1.49 13.09
C ASP A 230 1.10 1.63 11.56
N LEU A 231 0.48 0.70 10.83
CA LEU A 231 0.36 0.77 9.38
C LEU A 231 -0.55 1.94 8.95
N VAL A 232 -1.72 2.09 9.56
CA VAL A 232 -2.61 3.23 9.23
C VAL A 232 -1.97 4.56 9.59
N GLN A 233 -1.16 4.64 10.66
CA GLN A 233 -0.41 5.85 10.99
C GLN A 233 0.55 6.23 9.85
N LEU A 234 1.31 5.27 9.30
CA LEU A 234 2.18 5.53 8.15
C LEU A 234 1.39 5.98 6.91
N LEU A 235 0.21 5.39 6.66
CA LEU A 235 -0.66 5.82 5.56
C LEU A 235 -1.20 7.24 5.79
N SER A 236 -1.64 7.56 6.99
CA SER A 236 -2.13 8.89 7.36
C SER A 236 -1.04 9.95 7.25
N ASP A 237 0.19 9.60 7.63
CA ASP A 237 1.36 10.48 7.56
C ASP A 237 1.78 10.86 6.13
N LEU A 238 1.34 10.11 5.13
CA LEU A 238 1.52 10.46 3.72
C LEU A 238 0.61 11.62 3.29
N HIS A 239 -0.44 11.96 4.06
CA HIS A 239 -1.45 12.95 3.70
C HIS A 239 -2.02 12.72 2.29
N PRO A 240 -2.49 11.52 1.95
CA PRO A 240 -2.87 11.18 0.59
C PRO A 240 -4.12 11.91 0.15
N GLY A 241 -4.12 12.44 -1.07
CA GLY A 241 -5.30 13.06 -1.67
C GLY A 241 -6.35 12.07 -2.13
N PHE A 242 -5.96 10.80 -2.36
CA PHE A 242 -6.87 9.69 -2.69
C PHE A 242 -6.29 8.35 -2.22
N LEU A 243 -7.20 7.36 -2.09
CA LEU A 243 -6.89 5.94 -1.90
C LEU A 243 -7.45 5.16 -3.08
N ARG A 244 -6.60 4.58 -3.94
CA ARG A 244 -6.97 3.60 -4.97
C ARG A 244 -7.00 2.21 -4.36
N PHE A 245 -8.12 1.50 -4.54
CA PHE A 245 -8.38 0.15 -4.02
C PHE A 245 -9.35 -0.63 -4.92
N PRO A 246 -9.50 -1.95 -4.81
CA PRO A 246 -8.78 -2.87 -3.92
C PRO A 246 -7.42 -3.25 -4.50
N GLY A 247 -6.98 -2.65 -5.60
CA GLY A 247 -5.68 -2.87 -6.18
C GLY A 247 -5.60 -2.71 -7.68
N GLY A 248 -4.64 -3.40 -8.22
CA GLY A 248 -4.31 -3.61 -9.61
C GLY A 248 -4.88 -4.94 -10.14
N CYS A 249 -3.99 -5.90 -10.47
CA CYS A 249 -4.37 -7.20 -11.05
C CYS A 249 -5.32 -8.05 -10.18
N ILE A 250 -5.40 -7.78 -8.88
CA ILE A 250 -6.36 -8.46 -7.99
C ILE A 250 -7.82 -8.20 -8.39
N VAL A 251 -8.10 -7.03 -8.99
CA VAL A 251 -9.43 -6.67 -9.53
C VAL A 251 -9.82 -7.62 -10.64
N GLU A 252 -8.87 -7.97 -11.49
CA GLU A 252 -9.05 -8.77 -12.69
C GLU A 252 -9.23 -10.26 -12.37
N GLY A 253 -8.43 -10.78 -11.42
CA GLY A 253 -8.29 -12.20 -11.16
C GLY A 253 -7.49 -12.94 -12.25
N ARG A 254 -6.99 -14.14 -11.95
CA ARG A 254 -6.42 -15.04 -12.99
C ARG A 254 -7.51 -15.58 -13.93
N LEU A 255 -8.69 -15.82 -13.39
CA LEU A 255 -9.92 -16.24 -14.06
C LEU A 255 -11.04 -15.27 -13.68
N LEU A 256 -12.05 -15.10 -14.52
CA LEU A 256 -13.22 -14.29 -14.17
C LEU A 256 -13.95 -14.84 -12.92
N ALA A 257 -13.89 -16.13 -12.67
CA ALA A 257 -14.47 -16.76 -11.48
C ALA A 257 -13.81 -16.28 -10.17
N THR A 258 -12.52 -15.91 -10.21
CA THR A 258 -11.75 -15.48 -9.05
C THR A 258 -11.49 -13.96 -9.04
N ARG A 259 -12.21 -13.19 -9.88
CA ARG A 259 -12.16 -11.72 -9.87
C ARG A 259 -12.62 -11.16 -8.53
N TYR A 260 -12.17 -9.97 -8.19
CA TYR A 260 -12.67 -9.27 -7.01
C TYR A 260 -14.13 -8.83 -7.21
N ARG A 261 -15.01 -9.27 -6.33
CA ARG A 261 -16.45 -8.95 -6.35
C ARG A 261 -16.81 -8.17 -5.09
N TRP A 262 -16.85 -6.86 -5.17
CA TRP A 262 -17.01 -5.99 -4.01
C TRP A 262 -18.25 -6.29 -3.16
N LYS A 263 -19.37 -6.71 -3.78
CA LYS A 263 -20.60 -7.08 -3.07
C LYS A 263 -20.41 -8.25 -2.10
N THR A 264 -19.48 -9.17 -2.41
CA THR A 264 -19.18 -10.32 -1.55
C THR A 264 -18.27 -9.96 -0.37
N THR A 265 -17.85 -8.71 -0.28
CA THR A 265 -16.96 -8.17 0.76
C THR A 265 -17.69 -7.29 1.78
N LEU A 266 -19.03 -7.23 1.70
CA LEU A 266 -19.89 -6.45 2.58
C LEU A 266 -20.67 -7.34 3.56
N GLY A 267 -21.25 -6.71 4.57
CA GLY A 267 -22.08 -7.39 5.57
C GLY A 267 -21.26 -8.03 6.69
N ASP A 268 -21.82 -9.05 7.33
CA ASP A 268 -21.15 -9.79 8.39
C ASP A 268 -19.87 -10.48 7.85
N ILE A 269 -18.80 -10.39 8.61
CA ILE A 269 -17.49 -10.98 8.23
C ILE A 269 -17.60 -12.51 8.03
N ALA A 270 -18.43 -13.19 8.79
CA ALA A 270 -18.64 -14.62 8.65
C ALA A 270 -19.30 -15.00 7.31
N GLU A 271 -20.06 -14.10 6.71
CA GLU A 271 -20.75 -14.30 5.44
C GLU A 271 -19.94 -13.84 4.22
N ARG A 272 -18.77 -13.22 4.41
CA ARG A 272 -17.89 -12.78 3.32
C ARG A 272 -17.13 -13.97 2.76
N ARG A 273 -17.36 -14.27 1.48
CA ARG A 273 -16.81 -15.48 0.84
C ARG A 273 -15.29 -15.42 0.73
N THR A 274 -14.59 -16.32 1.41
CA THR A 274 -13.14 -16.49 1.25
C THR A 274 -12.82 -16.97 -0.17
N ILE A 275 -11.86 -16.34 -0.83
CA ILE A 275 -11.37 -16.72 -2.17
C ILE A 275 -9.85 -16.85 -2.19
N ILE A 276 -9.33 -17.63 -3.15
CA ILE A 276 -7.90 -17.67 -3.42
C ILE A 276 -7.44 -16.31 -3.95
N ASN A 277 -6.31 -15.82 -3.43
CA ASN A 277 -5.73 -14.57 -3.89
C ASN A 277 -5.13 -14.75 -5.29
N ARG A 278 -5.26 -13.71 -6.14
CA ARG A 278 -4.69 -13.65 -7.48
C ARG A 278 -3.18 -13.97 -7.50
N TRP A 279 -2.47 -13.54 -6.47
CA TRP A 279 -1.01 -13.64 -6.34
C TRP A 279 -0.52 -14.95 -5.70
N ASN A 280 -1.42 -15.92 -5.48
CA ASN A 280 -1.08 -17.19 -4.82
C ASN A 280 0.03 -17.97 -5.55
N ASP A 281 0.00 -18.03 -6.89
CA ASP A 281 0.89 -18.85 -7.71
C ASP A 281 1.58 -18.05 -8.84
N GLU A 282 1.79 -16.73 -8.68
CA GLU A 282 2.30 -15.90 -9.77
C GLU A 282 3.82 -16.02 -9.95
N PHE A 283 4.56 -16.11 -8.85
CA PHE A 283 6.02 -16.03 -8.87
C PHE A 283 6.67 -17.35 -8.44
N ASP A 284 7.40 -18.00 -9.34
CA ASP A 284 8.10 -19.28 -9.09
C ASP A 284 9.13 -19.17 -7.95
N PHE A 285 9.78 -18.01 -7.80
CA PHE A 285 10.77 -17.77 -6.75
C PHE A 285 10.17 -17.60 -5.35
N ARG A 286 8.90 -17.31 -5.27
CA ARG A 286 8.17 -17.08 -4.00
C ARG A 286 6.72 -17.56 -4.09
N PRO A 287 6.48 -18.87 -4.25
CA PRO A 287 5.11 -19.40 -4.25
C PRO A 287 4.48 -19.19 -2.86
N ALA A 288 3.21 -18.86 -2.86
CA ALA A 288 2.44 -18.65 -1.65
C ALA A 288 1.12 -19.45 -1.71
N PRO A 289 1.17 -20.79 -1.67
CA PRO A 289 0.03 -21.67 -1.90
C PRO A 289 -1.08 -21.53 -0.86
N ASP A 290 -0.82 -20.76 0.18
CA ASP A 290 -1.70 -20.46 1.30
C ASP A 290 -2.21 -19.00 1.29
N TYR A 291 -2.14 -18.32 0.13
CA TYR A 291 -2.57 -16.93 0.00
C TYR A 291 -4.03 -16.84 -0.42
N PHE A 292 -4.88 -16.49 0.54
CA PHE A 292 -6.32 -16.33 0.39
C PHE A 292 -6.75 -14.95 0.90
N GLN A 293 -7.92 -14.50 0.46
CA GLN A 293 -8.57 -13.28 0.93
C GLN A 293 -9.83 -13.66 1.72
N SER A 294 -9.85 -13.29 3.01
CA SER A 294 -11.03 -13.48 3.86
C SER A 294 -12.00 -12.31 3.80
N PHE A 295 -11.60 -11.22 3.14
CA PHE A 295 -12.32 -9.94 3.05
C PHE A 295 -12.67 -9.31 4.41
N GLY A 296 -11.87 -9.58 5.44
CA GLY A 296 -11.88 -8.76 6.64
C GLY A 296 -11.56 -7.29 6.34
N LEU A 297 -10.70 -7.07 5.33
CA LEU A 297 -10.51 -5.80 4.65
C LEU A 297 -11.33 -5.83 3.34
N GLY A 298 -12.58 -5.40 3.38
CA GLY A 298 -13.48 -5.31 2.25
C GLY A 298 -13.74 -3.87 1.80
N PHE A 299 -14.71 -3.69 0.90
CA PHE A 299 -14.98 -2.35 0.35
C PHE A 299 -15.44 -1.35 1.41
N TYR A 300 -16.23 -1.78 2.38
CA TYR A 300 -16.63 -0.90 3.49
C TYR A 300 -15.42 -0.40 4.26
N GLU A 301 -14.49 -1.27 4.60
CA GLU A 301 -13.27 -0.94 5.34
C GLU A 301 -12.33 -0.04 4.53
N TYR A 302 -12.25 -0.21 3.20
CA TYR A 302 -11.48 0.72 2.33
C TYR A 302 -12.10 2.12 2.30
N PHE A 303 -13.41 2.24 2.18
CA PHE A 303 -14.09 3.55 2.24
C PHE A 303 -13.87 4.21 3.60
N GLN A 304 -14.00 3.45 4.68
CA GLN A 304 -13.75 3.95 6.04
C GLN A 304 -12.29 4.36 6.25
N LEU A 305 -11.32 3.60 5.70
CA LEU A 305 -9.91 3.97 5.72
C LEU A 305 -9.67 5.27 4.95
N ALA A 306 -10.23 5.41 3.76
CA ALA A 306 -10.09 6.63 2.96
C ALA A 306 -10.57 7.86 3.75
N GLU A 307 -11.75 7.78 4.36
CA GLU A 307 -12.29 8.84 5.22
C GLU A 307 -11.38 9.11 6.43
N ASP A 308 -10.88 8.06 7.09
CA ASP A 308 -10.04 8.17 8.28
C ASP A 308 -8.72 8.91 8.07
N ILE A 309 -8.14 8.75 6.88
CA ILE A 309 -6.86 9.39 6.49
C ILE A 309 -7.07 10.65 5.65
N GLY A 310 -8.33 11.07 5.42
CA GLY A 310 -8.67 12.28 4.67
C GLY A 310 -8.49 12.17 3.16
N ALA A 311 -8.47 10.95 2.62
CA ALA A 311 -8.29 10.64 1.20
C ALA A 311 -9.64 10.48 0.49
N LYS A 312 -9.72 10.84 -0.81
CA LYS A 312 -10.87 10.50 -1.65
C LYS A 312 -10.82 9.01 -2.02
N PRO A 313 -11.95 8.28 -1.94
CA PRO A 313 -11.98 6.89 -2.39
C PRO A 313 -11.92 6.82 -3.93
N LEU A 314 -11.06 5.93 -4.46
CA LEU A 314 -10.97 5.58 -5.86
C LEU A 314 -11.07 4.06 -6.03
N PRO A 315 -12.27 3.48 -6.03
CA PRO A 315 -12.46 2.07 -6.30
C PRO A 315 -12.22 1.74 -7.77
N ILE A 316 -11.51 0.64 -8.02
CA ILE A 316 -11.32 0.06 -9.36
C ILE A 316 -12.21 -1.18 -9.47
N LEU A 317 -12.99 -1.27 -10.56
CA LEU A 317 -13.94 -2.35 -10.78
C LEU A 317 -13.57 -3.21 -11.99
N ASN A 318 -13.86 -4.51 -11.89
CA ASN A 318 -13.71 -5.42 -13.03
C ASN A 318 -14.71 -5.08 -14.13
N CYS A 319 -14.24 -5.03 -15.38
CA CYS A 319 -15.04 -4.69 -16.55
C CYS A 319 -15.46 -5.93 -17.38
N GLY A 320 -15.50 -7.10 -16.79
CA GLY A 320 -15.76 -8.36 -17.50
C GLY A 320 -14.53 -8.91 -18.21
N MET A 321 -13.33 -8.61 -17.70
CA MET A 321 -12.06 -9.14 -18.19
C MET A 321 -11.22 -9.66 -17.03
N ALA A 322 -10.63 -10.85 -17.20
CA ALA A 322 -9.55 -11.35 -16.38
C ALA A 322 -8.20 -10.78 -16.87
N CYS A 323 -7.17 -10.92 -16.03
CA CYS A 323 -5.83 -10.42 -16.34
C CYS A 323 -5.33 -10.94 -17.70
N GLN A 324 -4.93 -10.02 -18.58
CA GLN A 324 -4.50 -10.34 -19.93
C GLN A 324 -3.14 -11.06 -19.98
N PHE A 325 -2.35 -11.01 -18.90
CA PHE A 325 -1.13 -11.81 -18.74
C PHE A 325 -1.40 -13.26 -18.25
N ASN A 326 -2.64 -13.56 -17.84
CA ASN A 326 -3.01 -14.90 -17.40
C ASN A 326 -4.04 -15.54 -18.36
N SER A 327 -5.30 -15.71 -17.96
CA SER A 327 -6.29 -16.40 -18.81
C SER A 327 -6.80 -15.54 -19.96
N SER A 328 -6.77 -14.22 -19.84
CA SER A 328 -7.43 -13.30 -20.76
C SER A 328 -8.91 -13.58 -21.00
N GLU A 329 -9.58 -14.27 -20.07
CA GLU A 329 -11.01 -14.53 -20.16
C GLU A 329 -11.82 -13.24 -20.26
N THR A 330 -12.87 -13.26 -21.06
CA THR A 330 -13.77 -12.12 -21.19
C THR A 330 -15.22 -12.57 -21.12
N ALA A 331 -16.04 -11.87 -20.34
CA ALA A 331 -17.49 -12.01 -20.42
C ALA A 331 -17.98 -11.59 -21.81
N ALA A 332 -19.05 -12.20 -22.30
CA ALA A 332 -19.68 -11.74 -23.54
C ALA A 332 -20.27 -10.33 -23.36
N LEU A 333 -20.32 -9.54 -24.44
CA LEU A 333 -20.80 -8.15 -24.34
C LEU A 333 -22.25 -8.04 -23.87
N ASP A 334 -23.09 -9.01 -24.21
CA ASP A 334 -24.48 -9.11 -23.76
C ASP A 334 -24.61 -9.58 -22.28
N GLN A 335 -23.51 -9.97 -21.64
CA GLN A 335 -23.44 -10.34 -20.22
C GLN A 335 -22.84 -9.23 -19.34
N LEU A 336 -22.53 -8.05 -19.89
CA LEU A 336 -21.94 -6.96 -19.14
C LEU A 336 -22.90 -6.27 -18.16
N ASP A 337 -24.20 -6.50 -18.27
CA ASP A 337 -25.21 -5.89 -17.40
C ASP A 337 -24.92 -6.14 -15.89
N GLU A 338 -24.42 -7.35 -15.55
CA GLU A 338 -24.03 -7.65 -14.15
C GLU A 338 -22.91 -6.72 -13.67
N TYR A 339 -21.88 -6.52 -14.48
CA TYR A 339 -20.70 -5.70 -14.16
C TYR A 339 -21.04 -4.22 -14.10
N VAL A 340 -21.85 -3.73 -15.03
CA VAL A 340 -22.34 -2.34 -15.04
C VAL A 340 -23.20 -2.07 -13.82
N ARG A 341 -24.08 -3.02 -13.47
CA ARG A 341 -24.90 -2.93 -12.27
C ARG A 341 -24.05 -2.90 -11.00
N ASP A 342 -22.95 -3.67 -10.95
CA ASP A 342 -22.00 -3.62 -9.84
C ASP A 342 -21.43 -2.20 -9.67
N ALA A 343 -21.14 -1.49 -10.76
CA ALA A 343 -20.67 -0.10 -10.68
C ALA A 343 -21.75 0.89 -10.22
N LEU A 344 -22.99 0.76 -10.72
CA LEU A 344 -24.12 1.61 -10.31
C LEU A 344 -24.48 1.38 -8.83
N ASP A 345 -24.54 0.11 -8.41
CA ASP A 345 -24.80 -0.28 -7.02
C ASP A 345 -23.71 0.23 -6.07
N LEU A 346 -22.44 0.29 -6.54
CA LEU A 346 -21.36 0.85 -5.73
C LEU A 346 -21.51 2.36 -5.51
N ILE A 347 -21.95 3.09 -6.54
CA ILE A 347 -22.24 4.51 -6.39
C ILE A 347 -23.38 4.71 -5.39
N GLU A 348 -24.43 3.89 -5.47
CA GLU A 348 -25.53 3.91 -4.50
C GLU A 348 -25.06 3.53 -3.09
N PHE A 349 -24.19 2.49 -2.95
CA PHE A 349 -23.61 2.14 -1.67
C PHE A 349 -22.81 3.30 -1.07
N ALA A 350 -21.97 3.94 -1.86
CA ALA A 350 -21.11 5.03 -1.38
C ALA A 350 -21.88 6.33 -1.13
N ASN A 351 -22.81 6.72 -2.01
CA ASN A 351 -23.42 8.05 -2.03
C ASN A 351 -24.94 8.04 -1.80
N GLY A 352 -25.60 6.89 -1.93
CA GLY A 352 -27.05 6.78 -1.86
C GLY A 352 -27.63 7.10 -0.49
N ALA A 353 -28.88 7.54 -0.48
CA ALA A 353 -29.63 7.81 0.76
C ALA A 353 -29.80 6.52 1.58
N VAL A 354 -29.90 6.65 2.91
CA VAL A 354 -30.13 5.50 3.83
C VAL A 354 -31.47 4.77 3.59
N THR A 355 -32.34 5.34 2.77
CA THR A 355 -33.60 4.72 2.33
C THR A 355 -33.46 3.87 1.07
N SER A 356 -32.35 4.00 0.33
CA SER A 356 -32.05 3.19 -0.84
C SER A 356 -31.49 1.82 -0.41
N PRO A 357 -31.58 0.77 -1.23
CA PRO A 357 -31.11 -0.56 -0.86
C PRO A 357 -29.67 -0.61 -0.38
N TRP A 358 -28.74 -0.05 -1.15
CA TRP A 358 -27.29 -0.07 -0.84
C TRP A 358 -26.91 0.97 0.21
N GLY A 359 -27.52 2.17 0.21
CA GLY A 359 -27.32 3.16 1.27
C GLY A 359 -27.84 2.68 2.62
N LYS A 360 -28.91 1.87 2.65
CA LYS A 360 -29.40 1.19 3.86
C LYS A 360 -28.38 0.17 4.39
N LEU A 361 -27.78 -0.62 3.51
CA LEU A 361 -26.73 -1.59 3.92
C LEU A 361 -25.52 -0.86 4.50
N ARG A 362 -25.05 0.23 3.86
CA ARG A 362 -23.98 1.07 4.41
C ARG A 362 -24.30 1.55 5.83
N ALA A 363 -25.53 2.06 6.05
CA ALA A 363 -25.98 2.52 7.36
C ALA A 363 -26.06 1.39 8.39
N GLN A 364 -26.50 0.18 7.99
CA GLN A 364 -26.51 -1.02 8.84
C GLN A 364 -25.11 -1.47 9.23
N MET A 365 -24.11 -1.26 8.36
CA MET A 365 -22.70 -1.51 8.65
C MET A 365 -22.08 -0.42 9.55
N GLY A 366 -22.83 0.60 9.96
CA GLY A 366 -22.40 1.61 10.91
C GLY A 366 -22.05 2.97 10.32
N HIS A 367 -22.26 3.20 9.00
CA HIS A 367 -21.94 4.46 8.33
C HIS A 367 -23.18 5.04 7.59
N PRO A 368 -24.06 5.78 8.25
CA PRO A 368 -25.25 6.36 7.60
C PRO A 368 -24.91 7.47 6.59
N GLU A 369 -23.81 8.22 6.79
CA GLU A 369 -23.43 9.32 5.92
C GLU A 369 -22.79 8.81 4.60
N PRO A 370 -22.87 9.58 3.50
CA PRO A 370 -22.19 9.24 2.25
C PRO A 370 -20.66 9.27 2.38
N PHE A 371 -19.97 8.42 1.61
CA PHE A 371 -18.51 8.44 1.47
C PHE A 371 -18.01 9.44 0.40
N HIS A 372 -18.90 10.18 -0.26
CA HIS A 372 -18.57 11.19 -1.26
C HIS A 372 -17.72 10.67 -2.42
N LEU A 373 -18.06 9.51 -2.96
CA LEU A 373 -17.44 8.93 -4.13
C LEU A 373 -17.61 9.85 -5.35
N THR A 374 -16.52 10.21 -6.01
CA THR A 374 -16.50 11.08 -7.19
C THR A 374 -15.78 10.47 -8.39
N MET A 375 -15.11 9.33 -8.22
CA MET A 375 -14.31 8.68 -9.25
C MET A 375 -14.46 7.16 -9.18
N ILE A 376 -14.45 6.49 -10.31
CA ILE A 376 -14.42 5.01 -10.43
C ILE A 376 -13.46 4.63 -11.55
N GLY A 377 -12.60 3.65 -11.30
CA GLY A 377 -11.81 3.00 -12.33
C GLY A 377 -12.57 1.85 -13.00
N VAL A 378 -12.53 1.80 -14.31
CA VAL A 378 -13.15 0.76 -15.14
C VAL A 378 -12.06 -0.16 -15.68
N GLY A 379 -11.88 -1.31 -15.05
CA GLY A 379 -10.78 -2.23 -15.35
C GLY A 379 -9.43 -1.78 -14.78
N ASN A 380 -8.43 -2.65 -14.85
CA ASN A 380 -7.06 -2.40 -14.46
C ASN A 380 -6.11 -2.95 -15.51
N GLU A 381 -5.10 -2.18 -15.92
CA GLU A 381 -4.08 -2.59 -16.92
C GLU A 381 -4.61 -3.24 -18.20
N GLN A 382 -5.89 -3.13 -18.50
CA GLN A 382 -6.44 -3.65 -19.73
C GLN A 382 -6.12 -2.76 -20.93
N TRP A 383 -6.01 -3.40 -22.11
CA TRP A 383 -5.74 -2.73 -23.38
C TRP A 383 -6.42 -3.44 -24.56
N GLY A 384 -6.42 -2.75 -25.70
CA GLY A 384 -6.91 -3.27 -26.98
C GLY A 384 -8.42 -3.18 -27.15
N THR A 385 -8.89 -3.59 -28.34
CA THR A 385 -10.29 -3.41 -28.78
C THR A 385 -11.30 -4.02 -27.81
N ARG A 386 -11.02 -5.21 -27.27
CA ARG A 386 -11.93 -5.89 -26.34
C ARG A 386 -12.19 -5.06 -25.07
N TYR A 387 -11.16 -4.38 -24.58
CA TYR A 387 -11.33 -3.50 -23.42
C TYR A 387 -12.09 -2.23 -23.78
N VAL A 388 -11.75 -1.60 -24.90
CA VAL A 388 -12.43 -0.38 -25.38
C VAL A 388 -13.94 -0.60 -25.57
N GLU A 389 -14.35 -1.75 -26.12
CA GLU A 389 -15.77 -2.09 -26.26
C GLU A 389 -16.48 -2.13 -24.92
N ARG A 390 -15.87 -2.75 -23.90
CA ARG A 390 -16.42 -2.83 -22.52
C ARG A 390 -16.48 -1.47 -21.86
N TYR A 391 -15.39 -0.71 -21.92
CA TYR A 391 -15.37 0.66 -21.39
C TYR A 391 -16.50 1.53 -21.95
N LYS A 392 -16.78 1.45 -23.25
CA LYS A 392 -17.89 2.19 -23.86
C LYS A 392 -19.25 1.84 -23.25
N VAL A 393 -19.49 0.56 -22.94
CA VAL A 393 -20.73 0.12 -22.28
C VAL A 393 -20.83 0.72 -20.88
N PHE A 394 -19.75 0.65 -20.09
CA PHE A 394 -19.69 1.26 -18.76
C PHE A 394 -19.88 2.78 -18.83
N ALA A 395 -19.13 3.46 -19.70
CA ALA A 395 -19.19 4.91 -19.81
C ALA A 395 -20.58 5.39 -20.19
N ALA A 396 -21.25 4.73 -21.16
CA ALA A 396 -22.61 5.07 -21.55
C ALA A 396 -23.59 4.93 -20.40
N ALA A 397 -23.55 3.84 -19.66
CA ALA A 397 -24.46 3.59 -18.53
C ALA A 397 -24.20 4.55 -17.36
N LEU A 398 -22.95 4.67 -16.93
CA LEU A 398 -22.57 5.49 -15.79
C LEU A 398 -22.79 6.98 -16.06
N LYS A 399 -22.37 7.49 -17.21
CA LYS A 399 -22.55 8.91 -17.56
C LYS A 399 -24.01 9.32 -17.76
N SER A 400 -24.88 8.38 -18.14
CA SER A 400 -26.32 8.66 -18.26
C SER A 400 -27.03 8.81 -16.92
N GLN A 401 -26.57 8.14 -15.86
CA GLN A 401 -27.19 8.13 -14.54
C GLN A 401 -26.41 8.95 -13.49
N HIS A 402 -25.08 9.00 -13.63
CA HIS A 402 -24.15 9.64 -12.72
C HIS A 402 -23.11 10.46 -13.50
N PRO A 403 -23.51 11.53 -14.20
CA PRO A 403 -22.59 12.36 -14.98
C PRO A 403 -21.51 13.05 -14.12
N GLU A 404 -21.76 13.19 -12.81
CA GLU A 404 -20.83 13.75 -11.84
C GLU A 404 -19.65 12.84 -11.51
N ILE A 405 -19.74 11.52 -11.79
CA ILE A 405 -18.67 10.57 -11.51
C ILE A 405 -17.64 10.61 -12.66
N GLN A 406 -16.39 10.85 -12.32
CA GLN A 406 -15.27 10.74 -13.25
C GLN A 406 -14.87 9.28 -13.43
N LEU A 407 -14.60 8.89 -14.67
CA LEU A 407 -14.17 7.54 -15.03
C LEU A 407 -12.67 7.51 -15.31
N VAL A 408 -11.98 6.57 -14.66
CA VAL A 408 -10.58 6.28 -14.93
C VAL A 408 -10.51 5.11 -15.89
N ALA A 409 -9.91 5.33 -17.06
CA ALA A 409 -9.73 4.35 -18.13
C ALA A 409 -8.32 3.79 -18.07
N ALA A 410 -8.16 2.46 -18.11
CA ALA A 410 -6.85 1.82 -18.17
C ALA A 410 -6.16 2.05 -19.53
N LEU A 411 -4.84 2.08 -19.53
CA LEU A 411 -4.01 2.22 -20.72
C LEU A 411 -3.17 0.97 -21.03
N GLY A 412 -3.24 -0.04 -20.18
CA GLY A 412 -2.32 -1.17 -20.14
C GLY A 412 -1.06 -0.88 -19.32
N PRO A 413 -0.17 -1.85 -19.13
CA PRO A 413 1.03 -1.74 -18.29
C PRO A 413 2.26 -1.19 -19.05
N PHE A 414 2.07 -0.61 -20.24
CA PHE A 414 3.15 -0.19 -21.13
C PHE A 414 3.45 1.31 -20.96
N PRO A 415 4.72 1.70 -20.71
CA PRO A 415 5.08 3.11 -20.55
C PRO A 415 5.21 3.86 -21.90
N SER A 416 5.23 3.14 -23.02
CA SER A 416 5.41 3.67 -24.37
C SER A 416 5.19 2.58 -25.43
N GLY A 417 5.26 2.96 -26.71
CA GLY A 417 5.18 2.05 -27.85
C GLY A 417 3.78 1.90 -28.40
N GLU A 418 3.60 1.00 -29.39
CA GLU A 418 2.37 0.89 -30.17
C GLU A 418 1.11 0.68 -29.30
N PRO A 419 1.07 -0.25 -28.33
CA PRO A 419 -0.13 -0.41 -27.49
C PRO A 419 -0.48 0.86 -26.71
N PHE A 420 0.51 1.55 -26.15
CA PHE A 420 0.35 2.81 -25.45
C PHE A 420 -0.19 3.93 -26.37
N ASP A 421 0.45 4.12 -27.52
CA ASP A 421 0.09 5.18 -28.47
C ASP A 421 -1.31 4.97 -29.06
N SER A 422 -1.65 3.72 -29.40
CA SER A 422 -2.96 3.33 -29.92
C SER A 422 -4.07 3.57 -28.89
N MET A 423 -3.85 3.17 -27.64
CA MET A 423 -4.81 3.38 -26.56
C MET A 423 -4.98 4.88 -26.26
N TRP A 424 -3.89 5.68 -26.21
CA TRP A 424 -3.99 7.12 -26.05
C TRP A 424 -4.80 7.78 -27.19
N SER A 425 -4.56 7.38 -28.44
CA SER A 425 -5.36 7.86 -29.57
C SER A 425 -6.85 7.56 -29.37
N THR A 426 -7.17 6.37 -28.90
CA THR A 426 -8.54 5.93 -28.60
C THR A 426 -9.18 6.77 -27.49
N TRP A 427 -8.46 6.99 -26.39
CA TRP A 427 -9.00 7.76 -25.26
C TRP A 427 -9.24 9.23 -25.59
N ARG A 428 -8.40 9.85 -26.42
CA ARG A 428 -8.64 11.21 -26.95
C ARG A 428 -9.91 11.26 -27.81
N GLN A 429 -10.12 10.28 -28.70
CA GLN A 429 -11.31 10.20 -29.54
C GLN A 429 -12.60 9.97 -28.74
N LEU A 430 -12.52 9.22 -27.64
CA LEU A 430 -13.66 8.92 -26.77
C LEU A 430 -13.87 9.99 -25.69
N HIS A 431 -13.02 11.01 -25.62
CA HIS A 431 -13.05 12.04 -24.58
C HIS A 431 -13.11 11.44 -23.16
N ALA A 432 -12.24 10.44 -22.88
CA ALA A 432 -12.13 9.87 -21.54
C ALA A 432 -11.81 10.97 -20.52
N ASP A 433 -12.33 10.86 -19.30
CA ASP A 433 -12.06 11.86 -18.26
C ASP A 433 -10.61 11.79 -17.79
N ILE A 434 -10.16 10.60 -17.39
CA ILE A 434 -8.84 10.32 -16.83
C ILE A 434 -8.31 9.03 -17.44
N VAL A 435 -7.01 9.01 -17.75
CA VAL A 435 -6.30 7.84 -18.29
C VAL A 435 -5.21 7.41 -17.33
N ASP A 436 -5.20 6.13 -17.00
CA ASP A 436 -4.31 5.51 -16.02
C ASP A 436 -3.04 4.95 -16.68
N GLU A 437 -1.89 5.58 -16.43
CA GLU A 437 -0.57 5.21 -16.96
C GLU A 437 0.28 4.52 -15.88
N HIS A 438 0.99 3.44 -16.24
CA HIS A 438 1.82 2.67 -15.32
C HIS A 438 3.30 2.65 -15.75
N TYR A 439 4.23 2.74 -14.78
CA TYR A 439 5.68 2.83 -15.02
C TYR A 439 6.49 2.01 -14.02
N TYR A 440 6.80 0.77 -14.33
CA TYR A 440 7.78 -0.04 -13.60
C TYR A 440 9.09 -0.07 -14.41
N MET A 441 9.93 0.97 -14.21
CA MET A 441 11.09 1.26 -15.06
C MET A 441 12.36 1.47 -14.25
N SER A 442 13.54 1.49 -14.92
CA SER A 442 14.80 1.75 -14.22
C SER A 442 14.90 3.17 -13.66
N PRO A 443 15.74 3.42 -12.65
CA PRO A 443 16.02 4.78 -12.16
C PRO A 443 16.43 5.76 -13.26
N GLU A 444 17.21 5.32 -14.25
CA GLU A 444 17.65 6.14 -15.38
C GLU A 444 16.47 6.56 -16.26
N TRP A 445 15.46 5.70 -16.41
CA TRP A 445 14.24 6.07 -17.13
C TRP A 445 13.51 7.20 -16.43
N PHE A 446 13.35 7.15 -15.11
CA PHE A 446 12.70 8.21 -14.33
C PHE A 446 13.44 9.55 -14.49
N LEU A 447 14.78 9.54 -14.39
CA LEU A 447 15.62 10.72 -14.56
C LEU A 447 15.52 11.35 -15.96
N THR A 448 15.37 10.54 -17.02
CA THR A 448 15.32 11.01 -18.39
C THR A 448 13.91 11.35 -18.87
N ASN A 449 12.86 10.96 -18.12
CA ASN A 449 11.45 11.20 -18.45
C ASN A 449 10.78 12.29 -17.60
N THR A 450 11.54 13.12 -16.91
CA THR A 450 11.01 14.25 -16.11
C THR A 450 10.24 15.28 -16.95
N GLY A 451 10.47 15.35 -18.26
CA GLY A 451 9.74 16.18 -19.22
C GLY A 451 8.60 15.47 -19.96
N ARG A 452 8.22 14.24 -19.55
CA ARG A 452 7.23 13.41 -20.24
C ARG A 452 5.95 14.15 -20.61
N TYR A 453 5.41 14.93 -19.70
CA TYR A 453 4.12 15.60 -19.83
C TYR A 453 4.21 17.03 -20.37
N ASP A 454 5.40 17.56 -20.63
CA ASP A 454 5.57 18.96 -21.07
C ASP A 454 4.85 19.27 -22.40
N HIS A 455 4.62 18.24 -23.23
CA HIS A 455 4.00 18.36 -24.55
C HIS A 455 2.64 17.66 -24.69
N TYR A 456 2.05 17.17 -23.57
CA TYR A 456 0.70 16.58 -23.63
C TYR A 456 -0.35 17.65 -23.93
N ASP A 457 -1.41 17.23 -24.63
CA ASP A 457 -2.55 18.11 -24.93
C ASP A 457 -3.27 18.50 -23.63
N ARG A 458 -3.28 19.81 -23.34
CA ARG A 458 -3.90 20.36 -22.13
C ARG A 458 -5.43 20.29 -22.14
N SER A 459 -6.05 20.19 -23.32
CA SER A 459 -7.50 20.07 -23.53
C SER A 459 -7.99 18.63 -23.55
N GLY A 460 -7.07 17.65 -23.63
CA GLY A 460 -7.37 16.22 -23.68
C GLY A 460 -7.71 15.60 -22.32
N PRO A 461 -7.85 14.26 -22.30
CA PRO A 461 -8.02 13.51 -21.05
C PRO A 461 -6.92 13.81 -20.05
N LYS A 462 -7.26 13.79 -18.76
CA LYS A 462 -6.26 13.97 -17.70
C LYS A 462 -5.50 12.68 -17.46
N VAL A 463 -4.31 12.81 -16.87
CA VAL A 463 -3.43 11.68 -16.55
C VAL A 463 -3.55 11.31 -15.09
N PHE A 464 -3.63 10.03 -14.83
CA PHE A 464 -3.34 9.38 -13.57
C PHE A 464 -2.07 8.53 -13.75
N ALA A 465 -0.95 8.88 -13.12
CA ALA A 465 0.22 8.03 -13.01
C ALA A 465 -0.08 7.02 -11.87
N GLY A 466 -0.90 6.00 -12.18
CA GLY A 466 -1.60 5.21 -11.17
C GLY A 466 -0.77 4.15 -10.50
N GLU A 467 0.26 3.65 -11.18
CA GLU A 467 1.22 2.73 -10.61
C GLU A 467 2.62 3.06 -11.12
N TYR A 468 3.54 3.37 -10.22
CA TYR A 468 4.95 3.52 -10.57
C TYR A 468 5.88 3.16 -9.43
N ALA A 469 7.02 2.59 -9.79
CA ALA A 469 8.18 2.41 -8.92
C ALA A 469 9.44 2.26 -9.76
N ALA A 470 10.54 2.85 -9.32
CA ALA A 470 11.85 2.67 -9.94
C ALA A 470 12.40 1.28 -9.59
N GLN A 471 12.63 0.47 -10.62
CA GLN A 471 13.12 -0.90 -10.51
C GLN A 471 14.65 -0.89 -10.52
N SER A 472 15.29 -1.18 -9.39
CA SER A 472 16.76 -1.12 -9.27
C SER A 472 17.50 -2.17 -10.12
N VAL A 473 16.82 -3.25 -10.48
CA VAL A 473 17.33 -4.32 -11.34
C VAL A 473 16.45 -4.49 -12.58
N ALA A 474 15.23 -4.99 -12.42
CA ALA A 474 14.27 -5.21 -13.50
C ALA A 474 12.87 -5.42 -12.93
N VAL A 475 11.84 -5.26 -13.75
CA VAL A 475 10.44 -5.58 -13.39
C VAL A 475 10.37 -7.03 -12.90
N THR A 476 9.69 -7.29 -11.80
CA THR A 476 9.52 -8.60 -11.13
C THR A 476 10.81 -9.23 -10.55
N SER A 477 11.95 -8.53 -10.55
CA SER A 477 13.16 -9.08 -9.96
C SER A 477 13.06 -9.15 -8.42
N SER A 478 13.38 -10.33 -7.86
CA SER A 478 13.52 -10.51 -6.41
C SER A 478 14.67 -9.70 -5.80
N GLU A 479 15.61 -9.21 -6.63
CA GLU A 479 16.77 -8.43 -6.24
C GLU A 479 16.53 -6.92 -6.23
N ASN A 480 15.32 -6.48 -6.59
CA ASN A 480 14.96 -5.07 -6.50
C ASN A 480 15.04 -4.56 -5.06
N ARG A 481 15.42 -3.30 -4.90
CA ARG A 481 15.69 -2.67 -3.59
C ARG A 481 15.05 -1.30 -3.51
N ASN A 482 14.58 -0.95 -2.32
CA ASN A 482 14.14 0.38 -1.95
C ASN A 482 15.34 1.23 -1.49
N ASN A 483 16.27 1.54 -2.39
CA ASN A 483 17.46 2.30 -2.06
C ASN A 483 17.32 3.80 -2.42
N TRP A 484 18.26 4.61 -1.97
CA TRP A 484 18.22 6.05 -2.23
C TRP A 484 18.29 6.39 -3.73
N LYS A 485 18.93 5.53 -4.56
CA LYS A 485 18.97 5.71 -6.02
C LYS A 485 17.56 5.67 -6.64
N THR A 486 16.74 4.70 -6.24
CA THR A 486 15.35 4.57 -6.72
C THR A 486 14.54 5.78 -6.28
N ALA A 487 14.56 6.09 -4.99
CA ALA A 487 13.78 7.15 -4.39
C ALA A 487 14.11 8.55 -4.98
N ILE A 488 15.37 8.90 -5.12
CA ILE A 488 15.74 10.22 -5.67
C ILE A 488 15.44 10.34 -7.16
N SER A 489 15.49 9.23 -7.92
CA SER A 489 15.10 9.24 -9.33
C SER A 489 13.58 9.45 -9.51
N GLU A 490 12.78 8.86 -8.63
CA GLU A 490 11.34 9.12 -8.55
C GLU A 490 11.06 10.58 -8.16
N ALA A 491 11.78 11.11 -7.16
CA ALA A 491 11.66 12.51 -6.78
C ALA A 491 11.92 13.46 -7.97
N ALA A 492 12.93 13.18 -8.79
CA ALA A 492 13.19 13.93 -10.01
C ALA A 492 11.99 13.86 -10.99
N PHE A 493 11.45 12.68 -11.23
CA PHE A 493 10.27 12.49 -12.08
C PHE A 493 9.02 13.20 -11.52
N MET A 494 8.80 13.14 -10.21
CA MET A 494 7.68 13.81 -9.54
C MET A 494 7.71 15.34 -9.71
N THR A 495 8.89 15.97 -9.90
CA THR A 495 8.93 17.40 -10.29
C THR A 495 8.27 17.64 -11.65
N GLY A 496 8.39 16.69 -12.57
CA GLY A 496 7.71 16.73 -13.88
C GLY A 496 6.20 16.55 -13.77
N LEU A 497 5.73 15.64 -12.89
CA LEU A 497 4.30 15.48 -12.60
C LEU A 497 3.72 16.79 -12.07
N GLU A 498 4.33 17.39 -11.05
CA GLU A 498 3.84 18.60 -10.41
C GLU A 498 3.87 19.82 -11.34
N ARG A 499 4.93 19.97 -12.14
CA ARG A 499 5.06 21.04 -13.13
C ARG A 499 3.97 20.99 -14.21
N ASN A 500 3.43 19.80 -14.45
CA ASN A 500 2.36 19.50 -15.38
C ASN A 500 1.02 19.15 -14.69
N GLY A 501 0.76 19.71 -13.52
CA GLY A 501 -0.45 19.44 -12.72
C GLY A 501 -1.77 19.88 -13.40
N ASP A 502 -1.72 20.58 -14.52
CA ASP A 502 -2.86 20.85 -15.40
C ASP A 502 -3.24 19.65 -16.29
N VAL A 503 -2.33 18.73 -16.51
CA VAL A 503 -2.53 17.45 -17.22
C VAL A 503 -2.55 16.29 -16.23
N VAL A 504 -1.54 16.20 -15.35
CA VAL A 504 -1.42 15.13 -14.36
C VAL A 504 -2.27 15.49 -13.14
N GLN A 505 -3.41 14.82 -12.99
CA GLN A 505 -4.31 15.06 -11.86
C GLN A 505 -4.00 14.21 -10.64
N MET A 506 -3.46 13.00 -10.86
CA MET A 506 -3.21 12.02 -9.79
C MET A 506 -1.93 11.23 -10.04
N ALA A 507 -1.27 10.83 -8.97
CA ALA A 507 -0.12 9.94 -8.99
C ALA A 507 -0.06 9.10 -7.72
N SER A 508 0.30 7.82 -7.81
CA SER A 508 0.50 6.92 -6.67
C SER A 508 1.64 5.93 -6.90
N TYR A 509 2.47 5.79 -5.89
CA TYR A 509 3.51 4.75 -5.84
C TYR A 509 2.88 3.37 -5.64
N ALA A 510 3.44 2.34 -6.25
CA ALA A 510 2.97 0.96 -6.15
C ALA A 510 4.12 -0.07 -6.14
N PRO A 511 4.00 -1.18 -5.36
CA PRO A 511 3.01 -1.47 -4.34
C PRO A 511 3.26 -0.73 -3.01
N LEU A 512 2.24 -0.75 -2.14
CA LEU A 512 2.26 0.03 -0.90
C LEU A 512 2.86 -0.70 0.30
N LEU A 513 2.48 -1.98 0.52
CA LEU A 513 2.77 -2.75 1.73
C LEU A 513 3.41 -4.09 1.39
N ALA A 514 4.46 -4.47 2.13
CA ALA A 514 5.06 -5.79 2.04
C ALA A 514 5.36 -6.38 3.42
N HIS A 515 4.89 -7.62 3.65
CA HIS A 515 5.28 -8.40 4.83
C HIS A 515 6.69 -8.95 4.63
N ALA A 516 7.60 -8.71 5.58
CA ALA A 516 9.02 -9.03 5.46
C ALA A 516 9.31 -10.50 5.16
N ASP A 517 8.51 -11.41 5.72
CA ASP A 517 8.69 -12.86 5.58
C ASP A 517 7.84 -13.49 4.47
N ALA A 518 7.00 -12.67 3.78
CA ALA A 518 6.01 -13.19 2.82
C ALA A 518 5.87 -12.37 1.52
N TRP A 519 6.75 -11.41 1.29
CA TRP A 519 6.74 -10.61 0.07
C TRP A 519 6.96 -11.45 -1.20
N GLN A 520 6.34 -11.03 -2.28
CA GLN A 520 6.47 -11.62 -3.61
C GLN A 520 6.97 -10.60 -4.64
N TRP A 521 6.67 -9.33 -4.45
CA TRP A 521 7.04 -8.22 -5.30
C TRP A 521 7.91 -7.22 -4.53
N LYS A 522 8.85 -6.57 -5.22
CA LYS A 522 9.69 -5.45 -4.79
C LYS A 522 9.87 -4.46 -5.93
N PRO A 523 10.12 -3.17 -5.64
CA PRO A 523 10.18 -2.53 -4.32
C PRO A 523 8.81 -2.17 -3.76
N ASP A 524 8.69 -1.85 -2.47
CA ASP A 524 7.46 -1.48 -1.79
C ASP A 524 7.65 -0.21 -0.93
N ALA A 525 6.58 0.59 -0.72
CA ALA A 525 6.70 1.83 0.05
C ALA A 525 6.91 1.59 1.55
N ILE A 526 6.22 0.60 2.12
CA ILE A 526 6.22 0.30 3.55
C ILE A 526 6.46 -1.19 3.76
N TRP A 527 7.44 -1.51 4.58
CA TRP A 527 7.70 -2.89 5.03
C TRP A 527 7.20 -3.08 6.45
N PHE A 528 6.64 -4.25 6.73
CA PHE A 528 6.17 -4.61 8.06
C PHE A 528 6.45 -6.08 8.39
N ASP A 529 6.58 -6.37 9.69
CA ASP A 529 6.56 -7.70 10.28
C ASP A 529 5.33 -7.85 11.19
N ASN A 530 5.27 -8.90 11.95
CA ASN A 530 4.12 -9.14 12.84
C ASN A 530 3.92 -8.07 13.95
N LEU A 531 4.89 -7.20 14.21
CA LEU A 531 4.84 -6.20 15.28
C LEU A 531 5.30 -4.80 14.89
N ARG A 532 6.15 -4.66 13.86
CA ARG A 532 6.83 -3.42 13.49
C ARG A 532 6.54 -3.06 12.04
N SER A 533 6.69 -1.79 11.73
CA SER A 533 6.63 -1.29 10.36
C SER A 533 7.60 -0.13 10.16
N PHE A 534 8.05 0.08 8.93
CA PHE A 534 8.86 1.25 8.57
C PHE A 534 8.56 1.70 7.15
N GLY A 535 8.73 3.03 6.91
CA GLY A 535 8.71 3.61 5.58
C GLY A 535 10.09 3.51 4.92
N THR A 536 10.11 3.14 3.65
CA THR A 536 11.34 3.09 2.83
C THR A 536 11.83 4.48 2.45
N THR A 537 12.94 4.56 1.73
CA THR A 537 13.41 5.82 1.14
C THR A 537 12.38 6.38 0.16
N ASP A 538 11.74 5.50 -0.62
CA ASP A 538 10.67 5.84 -1.57
C ASP A 538 9.43 6.39 -0.84
N TYR A 539 9.02 5.76 0.28
CA TYR A 539 7.95 6.27 1.14
C TYR A 539 8.19 7.73 1.57
N TYR A 540 9.42 8.05 2.00
CA TYR A 540 9.72 9.41 2.44
C TYR A 540 9.72 10.42 1.30
N VAL A 541 10.11 10.03 0.08
CA VAL A 541 9.96 10.87 -1.11
C VAL A 541 8.49 11.15 -1.40
N GLN A 542 7.64 10.12 -1.42
CA GLN A 542 6.19 10.30 -1.59
C GLN A 542 5.61 11.22 -0.51
N LYS A 543 5.99 11.00 0.75
CA LYS A 543 5.54 11.80 1.91
C LYS A 543 5.87 13.28 1.77
N VAL A 544 7.11 13.62 1.41
CA VAL A 544 7.49 15.04 1.33
C VAL A 544 6.85 15.74 0.13
N PHE A 545 6.57 15.04 -0.98
CA PHE A 545 5.81 15.62 -2.07
C PHE A 545 4.34 15.82 -1.70
N ALA A 546 3.68 14.82 -1.18
CA ALA A 546 2.26 14.88 -0.79
C ALA A 546 1.99 15.92 0.32
N SER A 547 2.88 16.01 1.32
CA SER A 547 2.77 17.01 2.40
C SER A 547 3.09 18.44 1.95
N ASN A 548 3.61 18.61 0.74
CA ASN A 548 4.01 19.92 0.18
C ASN A 548 3.32 20.20 -1.16
N THR A 549 2.09 19.78 -1.32
CA THR A 549 1.23 20.09 -2.47
C THR A 549 0.73 21.52 -2.36
N GLY A 550 0.91 22.32 -3.41
CA GLY A 550 0.37 23.68 -3.50
C GLY A 550 -1.04 23.72 -4.10
N THR A 551 -1.53 24.92 -4.38
CA THR A 551 -2.82 25.14 -5.06
C THR A 551 -2.66 25.51 -6.53
N ARG A 552 -1.50 26.09 -6.90
CA ARG A 552 -1.20 26.53 -8.28
C ARG A 552 0.23 26.24 -8.67
N ILE A 553 0.43 25.88 -9.92
CA ILE A 553 1.75 25.71 -10.52
C ILE A 553 2.43 27.09 -10.60
N VAL A 554 3.73 27.14 -10.30
CA VAL A 554 4.55 28.34 -10.51
C VAL A 554 5.67 28.00 -11.51
N PRO A 555 5.83 28.79 -12.58
CA PRO A 555 6.92 28.57 -13.52
C PRO A 555 8.28 28.65 -12.83
N VAL A 556 9.13 27.66 -13.07
CA VAL A 556 10.48 27.58 -12.56
C VAL A 556 11.44 27.20 -13.69
N THR A 557 12.59 27.87 -13.75
CA THR A 557 13.67 27.53 -14.67
C THR A 557 14.94 27.25 -13.87
N ALA A 558 15.67 26.22 -14.27
CA ALA A 558 16.95 25.83 -13.72
C ALA A 558 17.90 25.42 -14.85
N PRO A 559 19.24 25.38 -14.65
CA PRO A 559 20.15 24.88 -15.65
C PRO A 559 19.84 23.47 -16.10
N ALA A 560 19.81 23.25 -17.42
CA ALA A 560 19.59 21.93 -18.02
C ALA A 560 20.90 21.12 -18.09
N ASP A 561 21.60 20.98 -16.98
CA ASP A 561 22.89 20.30 -16.89
C ASP A 561 22.81 18.81 -16.50
N GLY A 562 21.59 18.27 -16.50
CA GLY A 562 21.34 16.83 -16.28
C GLY A 562 21.42 16.36 -14.82
N GLY A 563 21.48 17.24 -13.83
CA GLY A 563 21.59 16.82 -12.43
C GLY A 563 20.79 17.67 -11.45
N LEU A 564 20.08 18.69 -11.93
CA LEU A 564 19.21 19.54 -11.13
C LEU A 564 17.79 19.53 -11.68
N TYR A 565 16.84 19.02 -10.87
CA TYR A 565 15.42 18.95 -11.23
C TYR A 565 14.62 19.82 -10.26
N THR A 566 13.65 20.57 -10.78
CA THR A 566 12.91 21.55 -9.96
C THR A 566 11.44 21.57 -10.32
N SER A 567 10.59 21.81 -9.31
CA SER A 567 9.21 22.27 -9.47
C SER A 567 8.90 23.33 -8.42
N ALA A 568 7.95 24.20 -8.72
CA ALA A 568 7.49 25.21 -7.78
C ALA A 568 5.98 25.33 -7.82
N VAL A 569 5.38 25.54 -6.66
CA VAL A 569 3.93 25.71 -6.48
C VAL A 569 3.65 26.81 -5.47
N LEU A 570 2.53 27.50 -5.63
CA LEU A 570 2.01 28.44 -4.65
C LEU A 570 0.92 27.74 -3.83
N ASP A 571 1.00 27.81 -2.52
CA ASP A 571 -0.10 27.46 -1.63
C ASP A 571 -0.83 28.75 -1.21
N GLU A 572 -1.93 29.03 -1.88
CA GLU A 572 -2.74 30.23 -1.62
C GLU A 572 -3.39 30.21 -0.24
N ARG A 573 -3.55 29.03 0.38
CA ARG A 573 -4.17 28.88 1.71
C ARG A 573 -3.22 29.32 2.83
N THR A 574 -1.93 29.04 2.67
CA THR A 574 -0.88 29.36 3.65
C THR A 574 -0.05 30.57 3.25
N HIS A 575 -0.28 31.12 2.04
CA HIS A 575 0.53 32.18 1.44
C HIS A 575 2.01 31.83 1.40
N GLU A 576 2.34 30.61 0.95
CA GLU A 576 3.70 30.12 0.83
C GLU A 576 4.02 29.74 -0.61
N LEU A 577 5.19 30.12 -1.09
CA LEU A 577 5.81 29.53 -2.26
C LEU A 577 6.55 28.26 -1.82
N ILE A 578 6.28 27.15 -2.48
CA ILE A 578 6.93 25.86 -2.22
C ILE A 578 7.80 25.53 -3.41
N LEU A 579 9.12 25.55 -3.24
CA LEU A 579 10.09 25.14 -4.24
C LEU A 579 10.68 23.79 -3.85
N LYS A 580 10.67 22.85 -4.79
CA LYS A 580 11.33 21.54 -4.69
C LYS A 580 12.56 21.55 -5.59
N ALA A 581 13.72 21.20 -5.04
CA ALA A 581 14.99 21.12 -5.76
C ALA A 581 15.65 19.76 -5.48
N ILE A 582 15.89 18.99 -6.52
CA ILE A 582 16.52 17.67 -6.47
C ILE A 582 17.91 17.78 -7.10
N ASN A 583 18.95 17.58 -6.29
CA ASN A 583 20.34 17.53 -6.75
C ASN A 583 20.76 16.06 -6.94
N TYR A 584 20.70 15.57 -8.18
CA TYR A 584 21.20 14.24 -8.56
C TYR A 584 22.69 14.34 -9.00
N SER A 585 23.53 14.83 -8.09
CA SER A 585 24.99 14.97 -8.30
C SER A 585 25.75 14.44 -7.08
N PRO A 586 26.92 13.82 -7.26
CA PRO A 586 27.75 13.36 -6.15
C PRO A 586 28.42 14.53 -5.40
N THR A 587 28.23 15.76 -5.84
CA THR A 587 28.87 16.96 -5.25
C THR A 587 27.85 17.96 -4.71
N MET A 588 28.25 18.70 -3.67
CA MET A 588 27.52 19.87 -3.21
C MET A 588 27.32 20.84 -4.38
N ARG A 589 26.12 21.38 -4.54
CA ARG A 589 25.81 22.35 -5.58
C ARG A 589 25.38 23.67 -4.97
N ALA A 590 26.17 24.73 -5.23
CA ALA A 590 25.74 26.08 -4.92
C ALA A 590 24.63 26.51 -5.89
N ALA A 591 23.58 27.15 -5.38
CA ALA A 591 22.48 27.67 -6.19
C ALA A 591 21.99 29.02 -5.67
N ASP A 592 21.62 29.90 -6.60
CA ASP A 592 20.94 31.17 -6.31
C ASP A 592 19.49 31.05 -6.71
N ILE A 593 18.58 31.06 -5.74
CA ILE A 593 17.13 31.04 -5.95
C ILE A 593 16.67 32.48 -6.12
N ARG A 594 16.23 32.83 -7.33
CA ARG A 594 15.65 34.14 -7.65
C ARG A 594 14.13 34.04 -7.61
N LEU A 595 13.51 34.87 -6.79
CA LEU A 595 12.08 34.94 -6.57
C LEU A 595 11.50 36.17 -7.25
N ASN A 596 10.72 36.01 -8.29
CA ASN A 596 10.04 37.07 -9.01
C ASN A 596 8.55 37.07 -8.66
N GLY A 597 7.96 38.26 -8.52
CA GLY A 597 6.51 38.42 -8.30
C GLY A 597 6.03 38.16 -6.87
N ILE A 598 6.91 37.88 -5.94
CA ILE A 598 6.59 37.80 -4.50
C ILE A 598 7.59 38.60 -3.68
N SER A 599 7.14 39.09 -2.54
CA SER A 599 8.01 39.71 -1.52
C SER A 599 8.21 38.71 -0.39
N PRO A 600 9.33 37.95 -0.39
CA PRO A 600 9.58 37.00 0.67
C PRO A 600 9.74 37.70 2.00
N SER A 601 9.16 37.16 3.06
CA SER A 601 9.22 37.75 4.39
C SER A 601 9.56 36.72 5.46
N GLY A 602 10.71 36.93 6.11
CA GLY A 602 11.06 36.16 7.31
C GLY A 602 11.86 34.90 7.05
N ARG A 603 11.42 33.77 7.62
CA ARG A 603 12.13 32.48 7.57
C ARG A 603 11.36 31.46 6.75
N ALA A 604 12.03 30.87 5.76
CA ALA A 604 11.57 29.68 5.07
C ALA A 604 11.79 28.44 5.95
N LYS A 605 10.85 27.52 5.91
CA LYS A 605 11.05 26.15 6.39
C LYS A 605 11.72 25.34 5.29
N VAL A 606 12.76 24.58 5.65
CA VAL A 606 13.50 23.74 4.72
C VAL A 606 13.39 22.30 5.18
N THR A 607 13.01 21.41 4.28
CA THR A 607 13.01 19.96 4.52
C THR A 607 13.97 19.31 3.54
N THR A 608 14.93 18.54 4.04
CA THR A 608 15.96 17.88 3.22
C THR A 608 15.96 16.38 3.48
N LEU A 609 15.98 15.59 2.40
CA LEU A 609 16.37 14.18 2.42
C LEU A 609 17.67 14.09 1.63
N ALA A 610 18.69 13.44 2.18
CA ALA A 610 19.98 13.29 1.52
C ALA A 610 20.72 12.04 2.00
N SER A 611 21.45 11.42 1.09
CA SER A 611 22.48 10.43 1.40
C SER A 611 23.57 10.49 0.35
N ALA A 612 24.83 10.50 0.77
CA ALA A 612 25.96 10.39 -0.15
C ALA A 612 26.07 9.00 -0.79
N ASP A 613 25.46 7.99 -0.17
CA ASP A 613 25.39 6.63 -0.67
C ASP A 613 24.04 6.38 -1.34
N LEU A 614 24.06 6.16 -2.65
CA LEU A 614 22.87 5.82 -3.44
C LEU A 614 22.30 4.44 -3.12
N ASN A 615 23.07 3.58 -2.44
CA ASN A 615 22.59 2.26 -1.97
C ASN A 615 22.01 2.31 -0.56
N ALA A 616 21.97 3.48 0.10
CA ALA A 616 21.39 3.60 1.43
C ALA A 616 19.92 3.18 1.42
N GLU A 617 19.52 2.40 2.43
CA GLU A 617 18.17 1.89 2.63
C GLU A 617 17.71 2.10 4.07
N ASN A 618 16.41 2.25 4.25
CA ASN A 618 15.80 2.11 5.57
C ASN A 618 15.52 0.63 5.87
N SER A 619 15.50 0.28 7.15
CA SER A 619 15.26 -1.10 7.62
C SER A 619 14.57 -1.08 8.99
N PHE A 620 14.16 -2.25 9.50
CA PHE A 620 13.60 -2.37 10.86
C PHE A 620 14.56 -1.88 11.95
N ASP A 621 15.87 -2.04 11.75
CA ASP A 621 16.88 -1.60 12.72
C ASP A 621 17.28 -0.13 12.53
N HIS A 622 17.12 0.38 11.31
CA HIS A 622 17.45 1.76 10.94
C HIS A 622 16.31 2.38 10.11
N PRO A 623 15.11 2.59 10.70
CA PRO A 623 13.91 2.99 9.96
C PRO A 623 13.96 4.42 9.41
N THR A 624 14.95 5.20 9.83
CA THR A 624 15.16 6.60 9.46
C THR A 624 16.58 6.88 8.98
N ALA A 625 17.28 5.87 8.41
CA ALA A 625 18.64 6.05 7.87
C ALA A 625 18.64 7.13 6.76
N VAL A 626 17.60 7.20 5.95
CA VAL A 626 17.29 8.30 5.04
C VAL A 626 15.89 8.79 5.34
N ALA A 627 15.76 9.92 5.99
CA ALA A 627 14.48 10.49 6.41
C ALA A 627 14.51 12.03 6.32
N PRO A 628 13.35 12.71 6.33
CA PRO A 628 13.30 14.16 6.25
C PRO A 628 13.92 14.84 7.47
N GLU A 629 14.88 15.73 7.23
CA GLU A 629 15.45 16.64 8.23
C GLU A 629 14.91 18.05 8.02
N SER A 630 14.55 18.72 9.11
CA SER A 630 13.99 20.07 9.08
C SER A 630 15.02 21.11 9.53
N SER A 631 15.07 22.22 8.80
CA SER A 631 15.87 23.40 9.13
C SER A 631 15.14 24.68 8.73
N THR A 632 15.78 25.83 8.91
CA THR A 632 15.22 27.12 8.50
C THR A 632 16.25 27.94 7.74
N LEU A 633 15.78 28.79 6.82
CA LEU A 633 16.58 29.67 6.01
C LEU A 633 16.02 31.10 6.09
N ASP A 634 16.85 32.10 6.40
CA ASP A 634 16.42 33.50 6.36
C ASP A 634 16.27 33.97 4.90
N VAL A 635 15.08 34.44 4.55
CA VAL A 635 14.74 34.92 3.20
C VAL A 635 14.26 36.37 3.34
N ARG A 636 15.13 37.32 3.04
CA ARG A 636 14.88 38.78 3.19
C ARG A 636 14.98 39.55 1.89
N SER A 637 15.35 38.90 0.80
CA SER A 637 15.52 39.51 -0.52
C SER A 637 14.98 38.60 -1.61
N GLY A 638 14.76 39.14 -2.80
CA GLY A 638 14.30 38.38 -3.97
C GLY A 638 15.34 37.37 -4.51
N THR A 639 16.53 37.29 -3.93
CA THR A 639 17.54 36.25 -4.27
C THR A 639 18.12 35.66 -2.99
N VAL A 640 18.16 34.32 -2.94
CA VAL A 640 18.62 33.54 -1.79
C VAL A 640 19.68 32.55 -2.26
N SER A 641 20.91 32.64 -1.73
CA SER A 641 21.94 31.65 -2.01
C SER A 641 21.81 30.44 -1.09
N VAL A 642 21.86 29.26 -1.66
CA VAL A 642 21.72 27.97 -0.95
C VAL A 642 22.79 26.98 -1.40
N GLU A 643 23.02 25.96 -0.58
CA GLU A 643 23.83 24.81 -0.93
C GLU A 643 22.93 23.57 -0.93
N LEU A 644 22.85 22.90 -2.07
CA LEU A 644 22.13 21.63 -2.22
C LEU A 644 23.11 20.48 -1.96
N HIS A 645 22.81 19.64 -0.97
CA HIS A 645 23.64 18.48 -0.63
C HIS A 645 23.79 17.52 -1.81
N PRO A 646 24.88 16.71 -1.85
CA PRO A 646 25.00 15.62 -2.80
C PRO A 646 23.78 14.69 -2.70
N TYR A 647 23.25 14.25 -3.84
CA TYR A 647 22.09 13.35 -3.92
C TYR A 647 20.99 13.71 -2.91
N SER A 648 20.39 14.88 -3.07
CA SER A 648 19.39 15.39 -2.13
C SER A 648 18.08 15.81 -2.78
N VAL A 649 17.03 15.69 -2.01
CA VAL A 649 15.70 16.30 -2.23
C VAL A 649 15.53 17.38 -1.19
N THR A 650 15.44 18.65 -1.62
CA THR A 650 15.27 19.79 -0.72
C THR A 650 14.00 20.55 -1.06
N ILE A 651 13.17 20.78 -0.06
CA ILE A 651 11.91 21.52 -0.18
C ILE A 651 11.98 22.79 0.64
N TYR A 652 11.73 23.93 -0.01
CA TYR A 652 11.69 25.25 0.60
C TYR A 652 10.25 25.73 0.66
N ARG A 653 9.70 25.96 1.86
CA ARG A 653 8.42 26.66 2.06
C ARG A 653 8.74 28.10 2.44
N ILE A 654 8.54 28.99 1.51
CA ILE A 654 8.92 30.41 1.61
C ILE A 654 7.66 31.23 1.82
N PRO A 655 7.50 31.91 2.98
CA PRO A 655 6.39 32.84 3.19
C PRO A 655 6.40 33.95 2.13
N ALA A 656 5.28 34.17 1.47
CA ALA A 656 5.08 35.11 0.37
C ALA A 656 3.99 36.12 0.75
N GLN A 657 4.28 37.42 0.60
CA GLN A 657 3.30 38.52 0.75
C GLN A 657 2.90 39.07 -0.61
#